data_d214328302cbd9338d2747345c71394a
#
_entry.id   d214328302cbd9338d2747345c71394a
#
_cell.length_a   1.000
_cell.length_b   1.000
_cell.length_c   1.000
_cell.angle_alpha   90.00
_cell.angle_beta   90.00
_cell.angle_gamma   90.00
#
_symmetry.space_group_name_H-M   'P 1'
#
loop_
_entity.id
_entity.type
_entity.pdbx_description
1 polymer ?
#
loop_
_entity_poly.entity_id
_entity_poly.type
_entity_poly.pdbx_seq_one_letter_code
_entity_poly.pdbx_strand_id
1 'polypeptide(L)'
;MISQTRIWLSAFLGMLLITTSIVAQADVSSTIHSTSSSVISMTTSKKLGEEIRLSIKAKGPISIDGVIETPQSDGKYHNYTFTRKTVTIRGDVTELACEDNRLTHLSFSKSDALTTLKCHNNQLTSLNLSNCMNLSYVDCSMNNIKGEAMTKLVSNLPICDKRHSSSDKEPGGRFIVVSNSPLECNVSSKLDIETARKTNWTPLKKLLVEKESKQKSIPYEGEDENLQVGRDLITMTTTKDIGKPIALALKADGGVIIEGVKESRQSDGSMSYILTNQTITIQGSVTALICAYNNLTSLDLSKNSTLVGLECSNNLLTSLDISNNSSLRNLNCRNNKLTYLDLSKNDSLVELECSSNQLTNLDVSKNTALTDLNCWWNQLTSLTVANNTSLIHLDCRGNKLTHLDVSGCTALTTFCCLSNQLKTLNMSNCTSLEVFACEWNQLSQLNLSQCASLKIVYCDENKLTSLDLSKNKALTELYCDENKLTSLDLSKNKALTTLRCTRNQLKSLNILGCDALADLFCWDNRLRSLDLSGNRALTTLNCAWNQLTNLNLSKNSALIKLDCSGNQLTSLNLSQNLSLSDIDCSGNKIYGEKMTRLVKSLPNRKGQDTGQFLVLQYPRSDQNYCLTSDVAIAKTKNWDTQVLLFFDDSMARSAYAGEER
;
A
#
# COMPACT_ATOMS: atom_id res chain seq x y z
N MET A 1 33.46 -17.63 -10.56
CA MET A 1 34.84 -17.22 -10.20
C MET A 1 34.70 -16.49 -8.87
N ILE A 2 34.96 -17.08 -7.77
CA ILE A 2 36.22 -17.00 -7.02
C ILE A 2 36.38 -15.60 -6.44
N SER A 3 36.47 -15.27 -5.18
CA SER A 3 37.00 -16.00 -3.98
C SER A 3 36.68 -15.16 -2.75
N GLN A 4 36.29 -15.75 -1.65
CA GLN A 4 37.18 -16.13 -0.52
C GLN A 4 37.85 -14.91 0.12
N THR A 5 37.88 -14.70 1.38
CA THR A 5 38.11 -15.46 2.62
C THR A 5 38.54 -14.45 3.66
N ARG A 6 38.40 -14.48 4.92
CA ARG A 6 38.71 -15.32 6.07
C ARG A 6 38.55 -14.46 7.32
N ILE A 7 37.86 -14.90 8.40
CA ILE A 7 38.36 -15.71 9.54
C ILE A 7 39.41 -14.98 10.41
N TRP A 8 39.15 -14.85 11.70
CA TRP A 8 39.77 -15.43 12.90
C TRP A 8 39.12 -14.72 14.12
N LEU A 9 38.43 -15.38 15.04
CA LEU A 9 38.77 -16.36 16.05
C LEU A 9 39.82 -15.88 17.07
N SER A 10 39.39 -15.77 18.30
CA SER A 10 40.00 -16.29 19.55
C SER A 10 39.26 -15.63 20.73
N ALA A 11 38.50 -16.28 21.55
CA ALA A 11 38.75 -17.41 22.47
C ALA A 11 39.91 -17.15 23.43
N PHE A 12 39.66 -17.02 24.67
CA PHE A 12 40.13 -17.78 25.79
C PHE A 12 40.12 -17.02 27.12
N LEU A 13 39.34 -17.53 28.04
CA LEU A 13 39.68 -17.92 29.42
C LEU A 13 40.27 -16.88 30.38
N GLY A 14 39.72 -16.86 31.52
CA GLY A 14 40.38 -16.45 32.75
C GLY A 14 39.43 -16.40 33.95
N MET A 15 39.29 -17.51 34.60
CA MET A 15 38.71 -17.67 35.94
C MET A 15 39.41 -16.84 37.01
N LEU A 16 38.72 -16.47 38.04
CA LEU A 16 38.92 -16.75 39.46
C LEU A 16 38.82 -15.52 40.36
N LEU A 17 37.80 -15.58 41.21
CA LEU A 17 37.79 -15.33 42.67
C LEU A 17 38.60 -14.13 43.25
N ILE A 18 37.98 -13.28 44.01
CA ILE A 18 38.04 -13.33 45.48
C ILE A 18 37.22 -12.20 46.09
N THR A 19 36.40 -12.58 47.03
CA THR A 19 35.73 -11.83 48.10
C THR A 19 36.47 -10.65 48.70
N THR A 20 35.73 -9.60 49.01
CA THR A 20 35.80 -8.99 50.36
C THR A 20 34.53 -8.17 50.63
N SER A 21 33.89 -8.50 51.71
CA SER A 21 32.84 -7.73 52.38
C SER A 21 33.38 -6.40 52.91
N ILE A 22 32.61 -5.31 52.72
CA ILE A 22 32.65 -4.19 53.67
C ILE A 22 31.17 -3.81 53.94
N VAL A 23 30.79 -4.08 55.17
CA VAL A 23 29.57 -3.58 55.82
C VAL A 23 29.80 -2.12 56.12
N ALA A 24 28.91 -1.28 55.68
CA ALA A 24 28.71 0.04 56.27
C ALA A 24 27.22 0.20 56.53
N GLN A 25 26.82 -0.03 57.78
CA GLN A 25 25.57 0.44 58.34
C GLN A 25 25.58 1.96 58.38
N ALA A 26 24.56 2.56 57.84
CA ALA A 26 24.12 3.90 58.24
C ALA A 26 22.60 3.84 58.36
N ASP A 27 22.15 3.77 59.61
CA ASP A 27 20.78 4.03 60.01
C ASP A 27 20.41 5.47 59.64
N VAL A 28 19.42 5.64 58.80
CA VAL A 28 18.59 6.84 58.79
C VAL A 28 17.13 6.39 58.74
N SER A 29 16.51 6.37 59.93
CA SER A 29 15.06 6.31 60.05
C SER A 29 14.43 7.56 59.45
N SER A 30 13.83 7.46 58.29
CA SER A 30 12.85 8.40 57.81
C SER A 30 11.52 7.66 57.63
N THR A 31 10.55 8.11 58.38
CA THR A 31 9.15 7.77 58.38
C THR A 31 8.62 7.69 56.94
N ILE A 32 8.48 6.48 56.39
CA ILE A 32 7.78 6.27 55.15
C ILE A 32 6.30 6.33 55.42
N HIS A 33 5.67 7.44 55.02
CA HIS A 33 4.24 7.43 54.75
C HIS A 33 3.97 6.37 53.68
N SER A 34 3.21 5.33 54.06
CA SER A 34 2.75 4.29 53.14
C SER A 34 1.70 4.88 52.20
N THR A 35 2.12 5.59 51.17
CA THR A 35 1.31 5.81 49.97
C THR A 35 1.41 4.53 49.16
N SER A 36 0.27 3.79 49.04
CA SER A 36 0.21 2.57 48.25
C SER A 36 0.59 2.88 46.81
N SER A 37 1.82 2.54 46.42
CA SER A 37 2.37 2.79 45.09
C SER A 37 1.61 1.98 44.06
N SER A 38 1.35 2.60 42.90
CA SER A 38 0.83 1.97 41.69
C SER A 38 1.69 0.77 41.27
N VAL A 39 1.06 -0.35 40.94
CA VAL A 39 1.74 -1.58 40.54
C VAL A 39 1.15 -2.09 39.24
N ILE A 40 2.01 -2.32 38.24
CA ILE A 40 1.69 -2.97 36.98
C ILE A 40 2.45 -4.29 36.94
N SER A 41 1.74 -5.41 36.72
CA SER A 41 2.36 -6.73 36.59
C SER A 41 2.04 -7.35 35.23
N MET A 42 3.04 -7.92 34.59
CA MET A 42 2.92 -8.58 33.29
C MET A 42 3.61 -9.95 33.29
N THR A 43 2.97 -10.93 32.67
CA THR A 43 3.52 -12.29 32.49
C THR A 43 3.60 -12.57 31.00
N THR A 44 4.68 -13.23 30.57
CA THR A 44 4.94 -13.56 29.16
C THR A 44 5.14 -15.06 28.97
N SER A 45 4.84 -15.54 27.76
CA SER A 45 5.23 -16.90 27.31
C SER A 45 6.70 -17.00 26.86
N LYS A 46 7.42 -15.88 26.76
CA LYS A 46 8.88 -15.87 26.49
C LYS A 46 9.64 -16.63 27.59
N LYS A 47 10.83 -17.14 27.25
CA LYS A 47 11.66 -17.89 28.21
C LYS A 47 12.54 -16.95 29.03
N LEU A 48 13.00 -17.44 30.19
CA LEU A 48 14.02 -16.72 30.97
C LEU A 48 15.27 -16.54 30.12
N GLY A 49 15.83 -15.33 30.15
CA GLY A 49 16.96 -14.93 29.30
C GLY A 49 16.56 -14.34 27.94
N GLU A 50 15.29 -14.42 27.52
CA GLU A 50 14.80 -13.67 26.35
C GLU A 50 14.53 -12.22 26.71
N GLU A 51 14.49 -11.33 25.70
CA GLU A 51 14.27 -9.91 25.90
C GLU A 51 12.78 -9.52 25.82
N ILE A 52 12.40 -8.56 26.65
CA ILE A 52 11.16 -7.79 26.55
C ILE A 52 11.51 -6.32 26.22
N ARG A 53 10.68 -5.71 25.42
CA ARG A 53 10.86 -4.33 24.97
C ARG A 53 9.74 -3.46 25.52
N LEU A 54 10.09 -2.45 26.33
CA LEU A 54 9.13 -1.58 26.99
C LEU A 54 9.44 -0.11 26.72
N SER A 55 8.39 0.71 26.61
CA SER A 55 8.49 2.17 26.72
C SER A 55 7.60 2.63 27.85
N ILE A 56 8.19 3.32 28.83
CA ILE A 56 7.52 3.71 30.07
C ILE A 56 7.76 5.20 30.30
N LYS A 57 6.67 5.95 30.52
CA LYS A 57 6.74 7.31 31.06
C LYS A 57 6.09 7.32 32.43
N ALA A 58 6.67 8.06 33.37
CA ALA A 58 6.18 8.16 34.74
C ALA A 58 6.33 9.58 35.30
N LYS A 59 5.57 9.91 36.33
CA LYS A 59 5.67 11.22 37.05
C LYS A 59 6.79 11.29 38.06
N GLY A 60 7.45 10.18 38.34
CA GLY A 60 8.53 10.10 39.34
C GLY A 60 9.36 8.83 39.12
N PRO A 61 10.22 8.46 40.08
CA PRO A 61 11.03 7.26 39.98
C PRO A 61 10.18 6.02 39.93
N ILE A 62 10.59 5.06 39.10
CA ILE A 62 9.98 3.73 38.99
C ILE A 62 11.02 2.67 39.35
N SER A 63 10.51 1.52 39.82
CA SER A 63 11.31 0.29 39.91
C SER A 63 10.70 -0.80 39.03
N ILE A 64 11.54 -1.59 38.39
CA ILE A 64 11.13 -2.71 37.53
C ILE A 64 11.78 -3.98 38.04
N ASP A 65 10.97 -4.87 38.61
CA ASP A 65 11.43 -6.14 39.15
C ASP A 65 11.23 -7.27 38.11
N GLY A 66 12.09 -8.29 38.14
CA GLY A 66 11.98 -9.49 37.30
C GLY A 66 12.74 -9.40 35.98
N VAL A 67 13.45 -8.30 35.76
CA VAL A 67 14.27 -8.05 34.56
C VAL A 67 15.60 -7.37 34.90
N ILE A 68 16.56 -7.45 33.97
CA ILE A 68 17.78 -6.64 33.96
C ILE A 68 17.75 -5.81 32.66
N GLU A 69 17.99 -4.52 32.75
CA GLU A 69 18.07 -3.63 31.61
C GLU A 69 19.31 -3.97 30.78
N THR A 70 19.14 -4.09 29.46
CA THR A 70 20.22 -4.30 28.51
C THR A 70 20.62 -2.98 27.83
N PRO A 71 21.91 -2.77 27.49
CA PRO A 71 22.40 -1.46 27.02
C PRO A 71 21.88 -1.00 25.66
N GLN A 72 21.04 -1.75 24.99
CA GLN A 72 20.46 -1.38 23.68
C GLN A 72 19.10 -0.69 23.86
N SER A 73 19.03 0.58 23.47
CA SER A 73 17.82 1.42 23.47
C SER A 73 17.76 2.20 22.15
N ASP A 74 16.59 2.33 21.55
CA ASP A 74 16.37 3.19 20.37
C ASP A 74 15.92 4.62 20.79
N GLY A 75 16.13 4.98 22.05
CA GLY A 75 15.73 6.27 22.65
C GLY A 75 14.24 6.35 23.02
N LYS A 76 13.40 5.43 22.57
CA LYS A 76 11.97 5.35 22.86
C LYS A 76 11.61 4.10 23.66
N TYR A 77 12.22 2.97 23.31
CA TYR A 77 12.02 1.68 23.97
C TYR A 77 13.34 1.24 24.60
N HIS A 78 13.22 0.59 25.77
CA HIS A 78 14.32 -0.04 26.47
C HIS A 78 14.15 -1.56 26.40
N ASN A 79 15.24 -2.27 26.19
CA ASN A 79 15.27 -3.72 26.20
C ASN A 79 15.63 -4.18 27.61
N TYR A 80 14.92 -5.22 28.06
CA TYR A 80 15.15 -5.84 29.36
C TYR A 80 15.20 -7.37 29.20
N THR A 81 16.16 -8.01 29.82
CA THR A 81 16.29 -9.47 29.84
C THR A 81 15.52 -10.03 31.03
N PHE A 82 14.69 -11.06 30.80
CA PHE A 82 13.92 -11.72 31.84
C PHE A 82 14.79 -12.47 32.82
N THR A 83 14.67 -12.17 34.12
CA THR A 83 15.20 -12.95 35.25
C THR A 83 14.10 -13.72 35.97
N ARG A 84 12.83 -13.35 35.78
CA ARG A 84 11.64 -14.02 36.32
C ARG A 84 10.52 -14.00 35.26
N LYS A 85 9.57 -14.95 35.33
CA LYS A 85 8.42 -15.01 34.41
C LYS A 85 7.46 -13.83 34.54
N THR A 86 7.46 -13.15 35.67
CA THR A 86 6.62 -11.98 35.93
C THR A 86 7.50 -10.75 36.08
N VAL A 87 7.16 -9.71 35.33
CA VAL A 87 7.76 -8.38 35.46
C VAL A 87 6.80 -7.50 36.25
N THR A 88 7.31 -6.80 37.23
CA THR A 88 6.51 -5.89 38.07
C THR A 88 7.10 -4.48 38.02
N ILE A 89 6.29 -3.50 37.60
CA ILE A 89 6.64 -2.08 37.57
C ILE A 89 5.93 -1.39 38.72
N ARG A 90 6.68 -0.67 39.56
CA ARG A 90 6.15 0.11 40.68
C ARG A 90 6.43 1.59 40.47
N GLY A 91 5.45 2.43 40.72
CA GLY A 91 5.50 3.88 40.56
C GLY A 91 4.42 4.43 39.65
N ASP A 92 4.31 5.76 39.57
CA ASP A 92 3.25 6.47 38.88
C ASP A 92 3.47 6.53 37.36
N VAL A 93 3.27 5.39 36.69
CA VAL A 93 3.37 5.26 35.23
C VAL A 93 2.23 6.02 34.56
N THR A 94 2.56 6.90 33.63
CA THR A 94 1.59 7.71 32.87
C THR A 94 1.32 7.15 31.46
N GLU A 95 2.35 6.58 30.83
CA GLU A 95 2.24 5.90 29.53
C GLU A 95 2.99 4.58 29.59
N LEU A 96 2.38 3.51 29.12
CA LEU A 96 2.98 2.19 28.99
C LEU A 96 2.78 1.68 27.55
N ALA A 97 3.90 1.33 26.92
CA ALA A 97 3.92 0.59 25.68
C ALA A 97 4.68 -0.72 25.89
N CYS A 98 3.96 -1.85 25.72
CA CYS A 98 4.43 -3.21 25.98
C CYS A 98 3.97 -4.18 24.86
N GLU A 99 3.81 -3.65 23.65
CA GLU A 99 3.46 -4.41 22.46
C GLU A 99 4.55 -5.42 22.07
N ASP A 100 4.20 -6.43 21.27
CA ASP A 100 5.13 -7.42 20.67
C ASP A 100 5.90 -8.30 21.68
N ASN A 101 5.40 -8.47 22.90
CA ASN A 101 6.11 -9.14 23.98
C ASN A 101 5.58 -10.53 24.35
N ARG A 102 4.64 -11.10 23.58
CA ARG A 102 3.96 -12.37 23.89
C ARG A 102 3.40 -12.42 25.30
N LEU A 103 2.84 -11.30 25.80
CA LEU A 103 2.23 -11.23 27.11
C LEU A 103 0.98 -12.10 27.17
N THR A 104 0.90 -12.96 28.19
CA THR A 104 -0.27 -13.78 28.49
C THR A 104 -1.17 -13.15 29.55
N HIS A 105 -0.62 -12.32 30.44
CA HIS A 105 -1.35 -11.57 31.45
C HIS A 105 -0.79 -10.16 31.60
N LEU A 106 -1.68 -9.22 31.83
CA LEU A 106 -1.37 -7.82 32.15
C LEU A 106 -2.39 -7.34 33.19
N SER A 107 -1.93 -6.88 34.35
CA SER A 107 -2.77 -6.45 35.46
C SER A 107 -2.29 -5.13 36.06
N PHE A 108 -3.25 -4.38 36.60
CA PHE A 108 -3.05 -3.05 37.14
C PHE A 108 -3.62 -2.98 38.57
N SER A 109 -2.82 -2.40 39.50
CA SER A 109 -3.26 -2.11 40.85
C SER A 109 -3.06 -0.63 41.13
N LYS A 110 -4.12 0.13 41.39
CA LYS A 110 -4.11 1.57 41.67
C LYS A 110 -3.31 2.39 40.62
N SER A 111 -3.55 2.12 39.35
CA SER A 111 -2.78 2.76 38.25
C SER A 111 -3.49 4.02 37.72
N ASP A 112 -3.94 4.89 38.61
CA ASP A 112 -4.70 6.09 38.25
C ASP A 112 -3.85 7.14 37.47
N ALA A 113 -2.53 7.07 37.52
CA ALA A 113 -1.68 7.94 36.73
C ALA A 113 -1.66 7.58 35.25
N LEU A 114 -2.05 6.34 34.89
CA LEU A 114 -1.96 5.82 33.51
C LEU A 114 -3.00 6.50 32.62
N THR A 115 -2.52 7.15 31.54
CA THR A 115 -3.35 7.82 30.54
C THR A 115 -3.30 7.12 29.18
N THR A 116 -2.23 6.40 28.87
CA THR A 116 -2.00 5.73 27.60
C THR A 116 -1.49 4.32 27.82
N LEU A 117 -2.18 3.35 27.21
CA LEU A 117 -1.79 1.94 27.20
C LEU A 117 -1.70 1.43 25.76
N LYS A 118 -0.54 0.88 25.38
CA LYS A 118 -0.31 0.16 24.13
C LYS A 118 0.14 -1.26 24.46
N CYS A 119 -0.73 -2.22 24.28
CA CYS A 119 -0.48 -3.63 24.55
C CYS A 119 -0.88 -4.55 23.36
N HIS A 120 -0.92 -3.98 22.15
CA HIS A 120 -1.28 -4.74 20.97
C HIS A 120 -0.22 -5.80 20.61
N ASN A 121 -0.62 -6.74 19.76
CA ASN A 121 0.22 -7.86 19.32
C ASN A 121 0.84 -8.65 20.49
N ASN A 122 -0.04 -9.13 21.38
CA ASN A 122 0.30 -10.01 22.50
C ASN A 122 -0.62 -11.25 22.51
N GLN A 123 -0.63 -12.00 23.60
CA GLN A 123 -1.43 -13.23 23.77
C GLN A 123 -2.44 -13.08 24.92
N LEU A 124 -2.92 -11.86 25.16
CA LEU A 124 -3.87 -11.59 26.22
C LEU A 124 -5.23 -12.19 25.89
N THR A 125 -5.78 -13.00 26.80
CA THR A 125 -7.14 -13.54 26.71
C THR A 125 -8.15 -12.73 27.51
N SER A 126 -7.67 -11.86 28.40
CA SER A 126 -8.47 -10.90 29.17
C SER A 126 -7.63 -9.69 29.53
N LEU A 127 -8.30 -8.57 29.79
CA LEU A 127 -7.67 -7.33 30.24
C LEU A 127 -8.63 -6.58 31.13
N ASN A 128 -8.23 -6.25 32.36
CA ASN A 128 -9.05 -5.49 33.31
C ASN A 128 -8.42 -4.10 33.54
N LEU A 129 -9.16 -3.06 33.19
CA LEU A 129 -8.74 -1.66 33.28
C LEU A 129 -9.49 -0.86 34.38
N SER A 130 -10.27 -1.52 35.24
CA SER A 130 -11.05 -0.85 36.28
C SER A 130 -10.22 -0.01 37.26
N ASN A 131 -8.94 -0.31 37.39
CA ASN A 131 -8.00 0.41 38.29
C ASN A 131 -7.19 1.50 37.55
N CYS A 132 -7.59 1.92 36.34
CA CYS A 132 -6.88 2.88 35.48
C CYS A 132 -7.82 4.05 35.14
N MET A 133 -8.28 4.79 36.14
CA MET A 133 -9.37 5.76 36.02
C MET A 133 -9.08 6.97 35.09
N ASN A 134 -7.83 7.23 34.74
CA ASN A 134 -7.44 8.36 33.89
C ASN A 134 -7.04 7.97 32.47
N LEU A 135 -7.31 6.72 32.05
CA LEU A 135 -7.04 6.30 30.68
C LEU A 135 -7.84 7.12 29.65
N SER A 136 -7.16 7.49 28.58
CA SER A 136 -7.75 8.18 27.41
C SER A 136 -7.34 7.55 26.08
N TYR A 137 -6.34 6.66 26.09
CA TYR A 137 -5.92 5.90 24.93
C TYR A 137 -5.61 4.45 25.30
N VAL A 138 -6.26 3.50 24.60
CA VAL A 138 -5.98 2.07 24.72
C VAL A 138 -5.85 1.48 23.30
N ASP A 139 -4.74 0.79 23.05
CA ASP A 139 -4.57 -0.07 21.88
C ASP A 139 -4.31 -1.51 22.36
N CYS A 140 -5.33 -2.35 22.32
CA CYS A 140 -5.25 -3.76 22.66
C CYS A 140 -5.52 -4.69 21.46
N SER A 141 -5.47 -4.17 20.23
CA SER A 141 -5.65 -4.93 19.00
C SER A 141 -4.64 -6.09 18.89
N MET A 142 -4.92 -7.08 18.04
CA MET A 142 -4.04 -8.24 17.85
C MET A 142 -3.74 -8.99 19.17
N ASN A 143 -4.74 -9.21 19.99
CA ASN A 143 -4.72 -10.07 21.14
C ASN A 143 -5.74 -11.21 20.95
N ASN A 144 -6.20 -11.85 22.03
CA ASN A 144 -7.12 -12.96 21.99
C ASN A 144 -8.31 -12.75 22.97
N ILE A 145 -8.80 -11.50 23.00
CA ILE A 145 -9.87 -11.07 23.93
C ILE A 145 -11.20 -11.13 23.21
N LYS A 146 -12.11 -12.01 23.63
CA LYS A 146 -13.44 -12.22 23.01
C LYS A 146 -14.48 -12.72 23.98
N GLY A 147 -15.74 -12.74 23.53
CA GLY A 147 -16.88 -13.19 24.36
C GLY A 147 -16.94 -12.45 25.70
N GLU A 148 -17.22 -13.17 26.80
CA GLU A 148 -17.35 -12.59 28.15
C GLU A 148 -16.12 -11.77 28.59
N ALA A 149 -14.91 -12.13 28.13
CA ALA A 149 -13.69 -11.39 28.45
C ALA A 149 -13.66 -10.00 27.77
N MET A 150 -14.17 -9.89 26.57
CA MET A 150 -14.32 -8.60 25.88
C MET A 150 -15.39 -7.75 26.53
N THR A 151 -16.52 -8.34 26.82
CA THR A 151 -17.62 -7.65 27.53
C THR A 151 -17.18 -7.12 28.92
N LYS A 152 -16.39 -7.91 29.68
CA LYS A 152 -15.79 -7.46 30.95
C LYS A 152 -14.76 -6.34 30.74
N LEU A 153 -13.91 -6.43 29.70
CA LEU A 153 -12.96 -5.36 29.36
C LEU A 153 -13.71 -4.06 29.12
N VAL A 154 -14.71 -4.08 28.26
CA VAL A 154 -15.45 -2.88 27.84
C VAL A 154 -16.23 -2.27 28.98
N SER A 155 -16.92 -3.11 29.82
CA SER A 155 -17.66 -2.63 30.98
C SER A 155 -16.78 -2.07 32.11
N ASN A 156 -15.49 -2.42 32.10
CA ASN A 156 -14.49 -1.91 33.04
C ASN A 156 -13.67 -0.72 32.51
N LEU A 157 -13.98 -0.22 31.30
CA LEU A 157 -13.40 1.02 30.82
C LEU A 157 -13.85 2.20 31.68
N PRO A 158 -12.92 3.09 32.12
CA PRO A 158 -13.31 4.27 32.88
C PRO A 158 -14.12 5.25 32.02
N ILE A 159 -14.95 6.09 32.63
CA ILE A 159 -15.61 7.19 31.94
C ILE A 159 -14.56 8.18 31.46
N CYS A 160 -14.50 8.45 30.16
CA CYS A 160 -13.47 9.32 29.57
C CYS A 160 -14.05 10.68 29.17
N ASP A 161 -13.81 11.71 29.99
CA ASP A 161 -14.24 13.09 29.72
C ASP A 161 -13.14 13.94 29.08
N LYS A 162 -11.93 13.37 28.86
CA LYS A 162 -10.74 14.08 28.38
C LYS A 162 -10.62 13.96 26.86
N ARG A 163 -10.15 15.00 26.21
CA ARG A 163 -9.67 14.94 24.83
C ARG A 163 -8.30 14.32 24.79
N HIS A 164 -8.07 13.44 23.81
CA HIS A 164 -6.76 12.78 23.67
C HIS A 164 -5.67 13.76 23.19
N SER A 165 -6.02 14.73 22.35
CA SER A 165 -5.13 15.81 21.88
C SER A 165 -5.91 17.09 21.62
N SER A 166 -5.21 18.24 21.55
CA SER A 166 -5.79 19.53 21.19
C SER A 166 -6.35 19.58 19.74
N SER A 167 -6.00 18.62 18.92
CA SER A 167 -6.50 18.47 17.53
C SER A 167 -7.78 17.64 17.43
N ASP A 168 -8.19 16.92 18.49
CA ASP A 168 -9.39 16.10 18.48
C ASP A 168 -10.63 16.99 18.61
N LYS A 169 -11.55 16.86 17.66
CA LYS A 169 -12.76 17.71 17.58
C LYS A 169 -13.80 17.33 18.62
N GLU A 170 -13.79 16.07 19.12
CA GLU A 170 -14.75 15.53 20.04
C GLU A 170 -14.07 15.09 21.37
N PRO A 171 -14.71 15.29 22.53
CA PRO A 171 -14.22 14.75 23.80
C PRO A 171 -14.41 13.23 23.79
N GLY A 172 -13.57 12.51 24.56
CA GLY A 172 -13.65 11.08 24.73
C GLY A 172 -12.31 10.37 24.53
N GLY A 173 -12.26 9.10 24.87
CA GLY A 173 -11.08 8.24 24.75
C GLY A 173 -11.02 7.53 23.41
N ARG A 174 -9.83 7.12 22.99
CA ARG A 174 -9.62 6.29 21.80
C ARG A 174 -9.33 4.84 22.20
N PHE A 175 -10.18 3.93 21.75
CA PHE A 175 -10.10 2.52 22.05
C PHE A 175 -9.89 1.71 20.77
N ILE A 176 -8.66 1.31 20.48
CA ILE A 176 -8.32 0.46 19.35
C ILE A 176 -8.44 -0.98 19.81
N VAL A 177 -9.50 -1.66 19.35
CA VAL A 177 -9.90 -2.98 19.81
C VAL A 177 -9.50 -4.08 18.81
N VAL A 178 -9.52 -3.78 17.51
CA VAL A 178 -9.18 -4.71 16.42
C VAL A 178 -8.26 -4.04 15.39
N SER A 179 -7.64 -4.86 14.54
CA SER A 179 -6.88 -4.41 13.37
C SER A 179 -7.39 -5.09 12.09
N ASN A 180 -6.86 -4.70 10.93
CA ASN A 180 -7.09 -5.41 9.68
C ASN A 180 -6.05 -6.52 9.41
N SER A 181 -5.27 -6.89 10.41
CA SER A 181 -4.32 -8.00 10.30
C SER A 181 -5.05 -9.33 10.14
N PRO A 182 -4.61 -10.24 9.27
CA PRO A 182 -5.12 -11.61 9.24
C PRO A 182 -4.84 -12.37 10.55
N LEU A 183 -3.95 -11.84 11.41
CA LEU A 183 -3.66 -12.39 12.73
C LEU A 183 -4.46 -11.71 13.85
N GLU A 184 -5.47 -10.88 13.52
CA GLU A 184 -6.35 -10.29 14.53
C GLU A 184 -7.30 -11.35 15.10
N CYS A 185 -7.28 -11.52 16.42
CA CYS A 185 -8.08 -12.50 17.12
C CYS A 185 -9.01 -11.90 18.16
N ASN A 186 -8.97 -10.58 18.39
CA ASN A 186 -9.98 -9.95 19.22
C ASN A 186 -11.33 -9.95 18.50
N VAL A 187 -12.39 -10.20 19.24
CA VAL A 187 -13.78 -10.11 18.76
C VAL A 187 -14.58 -9.26 19.75
N SER A 188 -15.27 -8.27 19.24
CA SER A 188 -16.10 -7.36 20.02
C SER A 188 -17.49 -7.29 19.39
N SER A 189 -18.52 -7.60 20.18
CA SER A 189 -19.90 -7.55 19.73
C SER A 189 -20.40 -6.11 19.53
N LYS A 190 -21.49 -5.93 18.80
CA LYS A 190 -22.16 -4.62 18.68
C LYS A 190 -22.54 -4.04 20.03
N LEU A 191 -22.97 -4.90 20.97
CA LEU A 191 -23.33 -4.50 22.36
C LEU A 191 -22.08 -4.00 23.11
N ASP A 192 -20.90 -4.63 22.93
CA ASP A 192 -19.66 -4.17 23.55
C ASP A 192 -19.29 -2.78 23.02
N ILE A 193 -19.43 -2.56 21.71
CA ILE A 193 -19.17 -1.27 21.08
C ILE A 193 -20.11 -0.18 21.59
N GLU A 194 -21.40 -0.47 21.71
CA GLU A 194 -22.38 0.44 22.31
C GLU A 194 -22.06 0.75 23.78
N THR A 195 -21.60 -0.25 24.52
CA THR A 195 -21.19 -0.09 25.93
C THR A 195 -19.97 0.82 26.05
N ALA A 196 -18.96 0.65 25.21
CA ALA A 196 -17.79 1.55 25.16
C ALA A 196 -18.19 2.99 24.85
N ARG A 197 -19.12 3.20 23.91
CA ARG A 197 -19.62 4.53 23.55
C ARG A 197 -20.37 5.21 24.71
N LYS A 198 -21.12 4.45 25.52
CA LYS A 198 -21.80 4.97 26.72
C LYS A 198 -20.84 5.52 27.78
N THR A 199 -19.61 5.03 27.82
CA THR A 199 -18.54 5.52 28.69
C THR A 199 -17.61 6.49 28.00
N ASN A 200 -18.06 7.07 26.87
CA ASN A 200 -17.39 8.12 26.08
C ASN A 200 -16.06 7.66 25.44
N TRP A 201 -15.98 6.41 25.00
CA TRP A 201 -14.89 5.89 24.21
C TRP A 201 -15.27 5.79 22.73
N THR A 202 -14.35 6.09 21.84
CA THR A 202 -14.47 5.89 20.39
C THR A 202 -13.81 4.57 20.04
N PRO A 203 -14.58 3.49 19.77
CA PRO A 203 -14.02 2.22 19.31
C PRO A 203 -13.46 2.37 17.90
N LEU A 204 -12.24 1.88 17.68
CA LEU A 204 -11.51 2.05 16.44
C LEU A 204 -10.92 0.71 15.94
N LYS A 205 -10.88 0.56 14.63
CA LYS A 205 -10.13 -0.47 13.92
C LYS A 205 -8.81 0.12 13.41
N LYS A 206 -7.69 -0.56 13.66
CA LYS A 206 -6.36 -0.18 13.18
C LYS A 206 -6.16 -0.73 11.77
N LEU A 207 -5.80 0.13 10.82
CA LEU A 207 -5.44 -0.24 9.46
C LEU A 207 -3.91 -0.35 9.37
N LEU A 208 -3.43 -1.53 8.99
CA LEU A 208 -2.02 -1.79 8.70
C LEU A 208 -1.83 -1.57 7.21
N VAL A 209 -1.13 -0.50 6.83
CA VAL A 209 -0.82 -0.15 5.43
C VAL A 209 0.66 -0.41 5.19
N GLU A 210 0.99 -1.28 4.23
CA GLU A 210 2.37 -1.76 3.98
C GLU A 210 3.38 -0.68 3.54
N LYS A 211 2.95 0.52 3.17
CA LYS A 211 3.81 1.56 2.57
C LYS A 211 3.83 2.93 3.24
N GLU A 212 3.05 3.15 4.29
CA GLU A 212 3.06 4.45 4.96
C GLU A 212 3.44 4.34 6.44
N SER A 213 4.36 5.21 6.89
CA SER A 213 4.78 5.32 8.29
C SER A 213 3.68 5.83 9.24
N LYS A 214 2.47 6.09 8.74
CA LYS A 214 1.32 6.56 9.52
C LYS A 214 0.25 5.48 9.61
N GLN A 215 0.11 4.88 10.79
CA GLN A 215 -0.99 3.99 11.11
C GLN A 215 -2.30 4.78 11.14
N LYS A 216 -3.29 4.36 10.34
CA LYS A 216 -4.64 4.93 10.30
C LYS A 216 -5.58 4.06 11.13
N SER A 217 -6.51 4.65 11.84
CA SER A 217 -7.61 3.94 12.51
C SER A 217 -8.95 4.50 12.06
N ILE A 218 -9.94 3.62 11.95
CA ILE A 218 -11.31 3.94 11.51
C ILE A 218 -12.30 3.50 12.59
N PRO A 219 -13.52 4.07 12.64
CA PRO A 219 -14.59 3.62 13.52
C PRO A 219 -14.89 2.13 13.33
N TYR A 220 -15.24 1.44 14.42
CA TYR A 220 -15.58 0.01 14.44
C TYR A 220 -16.93 -0.21 15.08
N GLU A 221 -17.79 -1.04 14.46
CA GLU A 221 -19.20 -1.23 14.86
C GLU A 221 -19.45 -2.54 15.62
N GLY A 222 -18.46 -3.42 15.77
CA GLY A 222 -18.62 -4.73 16.42
C GLY A 222 -19.13 -5.84 15.51
N GLU A 223 -19.25 -7.04 16.04
CA GLU A 223 -19.65 -8.27 15.34
C GLU A 223 -20.84 -8.95 16.02
N ASP A 224 -21.56 -9.83 15.30
CA ASP A 224 -22.72 -10.55 15.86
C ASP A 224 -22.28 -11.73 16.76
N GLU A 225 -23.01 -11.97 17.87
CA GLU A 225 -22.57 -12.80 19.01
C GLU A 225 -22.61 -14.33 18.80
N ASN A 226 -22.93 -14.85 17.61
CA ASN A 226 -23.12 -16.29 17.39
C ASN A 226 -21.85 -17.05 17.03
N LEU A 227 -20.89 -17.18 17.95
CA LEU A 227 -19.75 -18.08 17.84
C LEU A 227 -20.01 -19.39 18.58
N GLN A 228 -20.39 -20.45 17.88
CA GLN A 228 -20.42 -21.80 18.44
C GLN A 228 -19.01 -22.40 18.52
N VAL A 229 -18.59 -22.76 19.72
CA VAL A 229 -17.35 -23.49 19.98
C VAL A 229 -17.56 -24.96 19.61
N GLY A 230 -17.22 -25.34 18.36
CA GLY A 230 -17.12 -26.74 17.92
C GLY A 230 -15.74 -27.32 18.24
N ARG A 231 -15.57 -28.64 18.12
CA ARG A 231 -14.24 -29.28 18.16
C ARG A 231 -13.46 -28.91 16.91
N ASP A 232 -12.67 -27.86 17.04
CA ASP A 232 -11.96 -27.24 15.92
C ASP A 232 -10.82 -28.14 15.47
N LEU A 233 -10.90 -28.59 14.21
CA LEU A 233 -9.89 -29.40 13.57
C LEU A 233 -9.61 -28.80 12.18
N ILE A 234 -8.34 -28.58 11.89
CA ILE A 234 -7.88 -28.22 10.54
C ILE A 234 -7.00 -29.34 10.03
N THR A 235 -7.24 -29.76 8.78
CA THR A 235 -6.39 -30.77 8.12
C THR A 235 -5.84 -30.20 6.81
N MET A 236 -4.55 -30.37 6.56
CA MET A 236 -3.91 -29.93 5.32
C MET A 236 -2.98 -31.01 4.77
N THR A 237 -2.92 -31.13 3.45
CA THR A 237 -2.05 -32.08 2.75
C THR A 237 -1.11 -31.31 1.83
N THR A 238 0.17 -31.67 1.86
CA THR A 238 1.24 -31.06 1.07
C THR A 238 1.95 -32.08 0.18
N THR A 239 2.49 -31.61 -0.94
CA THR A 239 3.40 -32.41 -1.79
C THR A 239 4.87 -32.18 -1.46
N LYS A 240 5.20 -31.39 -0.45
CA LYS A 240 6.59 -31.26 0.02
C LYS A 240 7.11 -32.61 0.56
N ASP A 241 8.38 -32.84 0.39
CA ASP A 241 9.03 -34.04 0.92
C ASP A 241 9.09 -34.02 2.46
N ILE A 242 8.97 -35.19 3.06
CA ILE A 242 9.20 -35.40 4.50
C ILE A 242 10.63 -34.92 4.84
N GLY A 243 10.80 -34.23 5.97
CA GLY A 243 12.06 -33.63 6.40
C GLY A 243 12.29 -32.22 5.88
N LYS A 244 11.42 -31.67 5.00
CA LYS A 244 11.49 -30.30 4.53
C LYS A 244 10.74 -29.35 5.49
N PRO A 245 11.15 -28.07 5.55
CA PRO A 245 10.46 -27.07 6.36
C PRO A 245 9.08 -26.73 5.79
N ILE A 246 8.11 -26.52 6.69
CA ILE A 246 6.79 -25.99 6.39
C ILE A 246 6.59 -24.65 7.08
N ALA A 247 6.09 -23.67 6.33
CA ALA A 247 5.74 -22.36 6.85
C ALA A 247 4.36 -22.40 7.50
N LEU A 248 4.31 -22.38 8.81
CA LEU A 248 3.08 -22.45 9.58
C LEU A 248 3.12 -21.45 10.74
N ALA A 249 2.15 -20.55 10.78
CA ALA A 249 1.90 -19.70 11.93
C ALA A 249 0.40 -19.69 12.24
N LEU A 250 0.06 -19.67 13.49
CA LEU A 250 -1.34 -19.68 13.92
C LEU A 250 -1.54 -18.91 15.22
N LYS A 251 -2.77 -18.43 15.40
CA LYS A 251 -3.30 -17.99 16.69
C LYS A 251 -4.48 -18.89 17.05
N ALA A 252 -4.62 -19.19 18.31
CA ALA A 252 -5.70 -20.04 18.80
C ALA A 252 -6.15 -19.61 20.21
N ASP A 253 -7.37 -19.95 20.56
CA ASP A 253 -7.88 -19.86 21.90
C ASP A 253 -7.53 -21.12 22.67
N GLY A 254 -6.53 -21.01 23.54
CA GLY A 254 -6.04 -22.13 24.32
C GLY A 254 -4.93 -22.91 23.62
N GLY A 255 -4.65 -24.10 24.09
CA GLY A 255 -3.61 -24.97 23.55
C GLY A 255 -4.01 -25.59 22.22
N VAL A 256 -3.04 -25.73 21.31
CA VAL A 256 -3.21 -26.50 20.07
C VAL A 256 -2.28 -27.68 20.04
N ILE A 257 -2.72 -28.76 19.40
CA ILE A 257 -1.91 -29.93 19.09
C ILE A 257 -1.71 -29.94 17.58
N ILE A 258 -0.46 -30.01 17.14
CA ILE A 258 -0.12 -30.07 15.72
C ILE A 258 0.56 -31.42 15.47
N GLU A 259 -0.06 -32.23 14.64
CA GLU A 259 0.51 -33.53 14.22
C GLU A 259 0.99 -33.44 12.76
N GLY A 260 1.91 -34.34 12.39
CA GLY A 260 2.50 -34.36 11.04
C GLY A 260 3.72 -33.47 10.89
N VAL A 261 4.12 -32.77 11.94
CA VAL A 261 5.32 -31.91 11.96
C VAL A 261 6.10 -32.06 13.25
N LYS A 262 7.38 -31.72 13.21
CA LYS A 262 8.27 -31.62 14.38
C LYS A 262 8.73 -30.15 14.49
N GLU A 263 8.60 -29.58 15.66
CA GLU A 263 9.16 -28.27 15.96
C GLU A 263 10.69 -28.29 15.87
N SER A 264 11.23 -27.31 15.21
CA SER A 264 12.67 -27.07 15.07
C SER A 264 12.97 -25.60 15.39
N ARG A 265 13.97 -25.37 16.24
CA ARG A 265 14.45 -24.00 16.51
C ARG A 265 15.50 -23.62 15.49
N GLN A 266 15.32 -22.44 14.89
CA GLN A 266 16.34 -21.82 14.06
C GLN A 266 17.43 -21.17 14.92
N SER A 267 18.59 -20.89 14.34
CA SER A 267 19.72 -20.25 15.02
C SER A 267 19.41 -18.83 15.51
N ASP A 268 18.40 -18.17 14.93
CA ASP A 268 17.89 -16.85 15.34
C ASP A 268 16.80 -16.91 16.43
N GLY A 269 16.50 -18.12 16.94
CA GLY A 269 15.49 -18.35 17.97
C GLY A 269 14.05 -18.45 17.45
N SER A 270 13.79 -18.27 16.17
CA SER A 270 12.47 -18.46 15.57
C SER A 270 12.08 -19.95 15.56
N MET A 271 10.76 -20.21 15.68
CA MET A 271 10.21 -21.56 15.58
C MET A 271 9.90 -21.87 14.12
N SER A 272 10.37 -23.01 13.64
CA SER A 272 9.98 -23.60 12.37
C SER A 272 9.45 -25.01 12.56
N TYR A 273 8.71 -25.49 11.59
CA TYR A 273 8.16 -26.84 11.59
C TYR A 273 8.82 -27.64 10.48
N ILE A 274 9.25 -28.85 10.81
CA ILE A 274 9.79 -29.83 9.85
C ILE A 274 8.75 -30.90 9.62
N LEU A 275 8.45 -31.20 8.38
CA LEU A 275 7.44 -32.16 7.97
C LEU A 275 7.84 -33.59 8.37
N THR A 276 6.96 -34.27 9.10
CA THR A 276 7.11 -35.71 9.45
C THR A 276 6.06 -36.59 8.76
N ASN A 277 4.98 -35.96 8.26
CA ASN A 277 3.94 -36.58 7.46
C ASN A 277 3.43 -35.56 6.43
N GLN A 278 3.05 -35.99 5.23
CA GLN A 278 2.46 -35.10 4.22
C GLN A 278 1.07 -34.58 4.60
N THR A 279 0.40 -35.21 5.55
CA THR A 279 -0.84 -34.71 6.17
C THR A 279 -0.52 -34.12 7.53
N ILE A 280 -0.97 -32.89 7.73
CA ILE A 280 -0.81 -32.14 8.98
C ILE A 280 -2.19 -31.93 9.55
N THR A 281 -2.36 -32.20 10.84
CA THR A 281 -3.59 -31.88 11.57
C THR A 281 -3.32 -30.88 12.68
N ILE A 282 -4.22 -29.92 12.84
CA ILE A 282 -4.18 -28.94 13.93
C ILE A 282 -5.48 -29.07 14.70
N GLN A 283 -5.41 -29.50 15.96
CA GLN A 283 -6.54 -29.60 16.89
C GLN A 283 -6.52 -28.41 17.85
N GLY A 284 -7.64 -27.73 17.99
CA GLY A 284 -7.80 -26.56 18.83
C GLY A 284 -8.48 -25.39 18.12
N SER A 285 -8.99 -24.44 18.88
CA SER A 285 -9.74 -23.29 18.38
C SER A 285 -8.81 -22.29 17.69
N VAL A 286 -8.45 -22.57 16.44
CA VAL A 286 -7.60 -21.70 15.62
C VAL A 286 -8.41 -20.52 15.13
N THR A 287 -7.97 -19.32 15.45
CA THR A 287 -8.63 -18.06 15.07
C THR A 287 -7.92 -17.36 13.91
N ALA A 288 -6.63 -17.62 13.71
CA ALA A 288 -5.92 -17.20 12.50
C ALA A 288 -4.91 -18.26 12.09
N LEU A 289 -4.82 -18.51 10.76
CA LEU A 289 -3.93 -19.49 10.18
C LEU A 289 -3.17 -18.87 9.02
N ILE A 290 -1.83 -19.01 9.03
CA ILE A 290 -0.92 -18.73 7.92
C ILE A 290 -0.28 -20.04 7.52
N CYS A 291 -0.56 -20.50 6.30
CA CYS A 291 -0.01 -21.73 5.72
C CYS A 291 0.42 -21.53 4.25
N ALA A 292 0.85 -20.33 3.91
CA ALA A 292 1.32 -19.99 2.57
C ALA A 292 2.64 -20.70 2.19
N TYR A 293 2.91 -20.85 0.88
CA TYR A 293 4.15 -21.42 0.32
C TYR A 293 4.47 -22.85 0.75
N ASN A 294 3.43 -23.68 0.93
CA ASN A 294 3.60 -25.03 1.44
C ASN A 294 3.27 -26.13 0.43
N ASN A 295 3.04 -25.81 -0.84
CA ASN A 295 2.60 -26.76 -1.86
C ASN A 295 1.38 -27.58 -1.42
N LEU A 296 0.46 -26.96 -0.67
CA LEU A 296 -0.78 -27.60 -0.20
C LEU A 296 -1.66 -27.97 -1.38
N THR A 297 -2.11 -29.20 -1.41
CA THR A 297 -3.09 -29.71 -2.39
C THR A 297 -4.48 -29.78 -1.81
N SER A 298 -4.62 -29.84 -0.49
CA SER A 298 -5.89 -29.73 0.23
C SER A 298 -5.78 -28.97 1.54
N LEU A 299 -6.84 -28.30 1.91
CA LEU A 299 -7.02 -27.60 3.18
C LEU A 299 -8.48 -27.79 3.61
N ASP A 300 -8.73 -28.57 4.64
CA ASP A 300 -10.04 -28.82 5.23
C ASP A 300 -10.20 -27.96 6.50
N LEU A 301 -11.13 -27.03 6.45
CA LEU A 301 -11.50 -26.10 7.51
C LEU A 301 -12.91 -26.39 8.07
N SER A 302 -13.58 -27.45 7.58
CA SER A 302 -14.98 -27.75 7.84
C SER A 302 -15.32 -27.91 9.33
N LYS A 303 -14.34 -28.26 10.15
CA LYS A 303 -14.47 -28.42 11.60
C LYS A 303 -13.88 -27.28 12.43
N ASN A 304 -13.47 -26.18 11.79
CA ASN A 304 -12.99 -24.99 12.49
C ASN A 304 -13.92 -23.82 12.23
N SER A 305 -14.83 -23.53 13.16
CA SER A 305 -15.79 -22.43 13.04
C SER A 305 -15.26 -21.09 13.60
N THR A 306 -14.09 -21.10 14.26
CA THR A 306 -13.55 -19.94 14.98
C THR A 306 -12.61 -19.08 14.12
N LEU A 307 -12.34 -19.48 12.89
CA LEU A 307 -11.37 -18.82 12.02
C LEU A 307 -11.83 -17.42 11.60
N VAL A 308 -11.00 -16.41 11.91
CA VAL A 308 -11.21 -15.01 11.59
C VAL A 308 -10.27 -14.57 10.45
N GLY A 309 -9.05 -15.11 10.40
CA GLY A 309 -8.08 -14.82 9.36
C GLY A 309 -7.47 -16.09 8.75
N LEU A 310 -7.43 -16.13 7.41
CA LEU A 310 -6.81 -17.22 6.64
C LEU A 310 -5.87 -16.68 5.59
N GLU A 311 -4.60 -17.07 5.69
CA GLU A 311 -3.56 -16.84 4.70
C GLU A 311 -3.07 -18.20 4.16
N CYS A 312 -3.58 -18.60 3.00
CA CYS A 312 -3.23 -19.85 2.33
C CYS A 312 -2.72 -19.64 0.90
N SER A 313 -2.13 -18.47 0.64
CA SER A 313 -1.61 -18.12 -0.68
C SER A 313 -0.44 -19.00 -1.11
N ASN A 314 -0.13 -18.97 -2.41
CA ASN A 314 1.04 -19.64 -2.98
C ASN A 314 1.08 -21.14 -2.65
N ASN A 315 -0.04 -21.82 -2.92
CA ASN A 315 -0.23 -23.25 -2.77
C ASN A 315 -0.73 -23.90 -4.07
N LEU A 316 -1.17 -25.13 -4.02
CA LEU A 316 -1.66 -25.91 -5.17
C LEU A 316 -3.15 -26.28 -5.01
N LEU A 317 -3.88 -25.52 -4.18
CA LEU A 317 -5.28 -25.78 -3.87
C LEU A 317 -6.16 -25.66 -5.15
N THR A 318 -6.94 -26.68 -5.42
CA THR A 318 -7.93 -26.68 -6.53
C THR A 318 -9.34 -26.36 -6.05
N SER A 319 -9.59 -26.48 -4.74
CA SER A 319 -10.83 -26.11 -4.06
C SER A 319 -10.51 -25.56 -2.66
N LEU A 320 -11.38 -24.73 -2.15
CA LEU A 320 -11.35 -24.21 -0.78
C LEU A 320 -12.79 -24.05 -0.29
N ASP A 321 -13.18 -24.85 0.69
CA ASP A 321 -14.49 -24.75 1.34
C ASP A 321 -14.34 -23.99 2.65
N ILE A 322 -14.98 -22.83 2.71
CA ILE A 322 -15.01 -21.93 3.87
C ILE A 322 -16.44 -21.71 4.37
N SER A 323 -17.39 -22.56 3.99
CA SER A 323 -18.81 -22.43 4.31
C SER A 323 -19.10 -22.47 5.83
N ASN A 324 -18.22 -23.14 6.60
CA ASN A 324 -18.32 -23.21 8.07
C ASN A 324 -17.51 -22.12 8.80
N ASN A 325 -16.82 -21.24 8.07
CA ASN A 325 -15.98 -20.19 8.66
C ASN A 325 -16.67 -18.81 8.55
N SER A 326 -17.91 -18.71 9.07
CA SER A 326 -18.74 -17.50 8.96
C SER A 326 -18.13 -16.26 9.65
N SER A 327 -17.22 -16.46 10.59
CA SER A 327 -16.49 -15.39 11.29
C SER A 327 -15.28 -14.86 10.50
N LEU A 328 -15.02 -15.41 9.30
CA LEU A 328 -13.86 -15.04 8.50
C LEU A 328 -13.96 -13.59 8.02
N ARG A 329 -12.93 -12.80 8.33
CA ARG A 329 -12.82 -11.38 7.99
C ARG A 329 -11.77 -11.12 6.92
N ASN A 330 -10.68 -11.86 6.97
CA ASN A 330 -9.56 -11.70 6.07
C ASN A 330 -9.26 -13.05 5.43
N LEU A 331 -9.39 -13.11 4.11
CA LEU A 331 -9.05 -14.28 3.32
C LEU A 331 -8.02 -13.92 2.26
N ASN A 332 -6.87 -14.56 2.34
CA ASN A 332 -5.88 -14.56 1.26
C ASN A 332 -5.67 -15.99 0.75
N CYS A 333 -6.22 -16.26 -0.43
CA CYS A 333 -6.05 -17.51 -1.17
C CYS A 333 -5.36 -17.29 -2.53
N ARG A 334 -4.62 -16.18 -2.68
CA ARG A 334 -3.89 -15.83 -3.90
C ARG A 334 -2.96 -16.95 -4.37
N ASN A 335 -2.76 -17.00 -5.70
CA ASN A 335 -1.81 -17.90 -6.35
C ASN A 335 -2.02 -19.36 -5.94
N ASN A 336 -3.21 -19.86 -6.25
CA ASN A 336 -3.64 -21.24 -6.16
C ASN A 336 -4.22 -21.72 -7.53
N LYS A 337 -4.96 -22.79 -7.53
CA LYS A 337 -5.60 -23.34 -8.74
C LYS A 337 -7.14 -23.41 -8.59
N LEU A 338 -7.70 -22.50 -7.80
CA LEU A 338 -9.13 -22.48 -7.50
C LEU A 338 -9.93 -22.14 -8.78
N THR A 339 -10.90 -22.97 -9.12
CA THR A 339 -11.84 -22.73 -10.24
C THR A 339 -13.17 -22.14 -9.77
N TYR A 340 -13.46 -22.26 -8.48
CA TYR A 340 -14.66 -21.76 -7.82
C TYR A 340 -14.35 -21.36 -6.37
N LEU A 341 -15.03 -20.34 -5.86
CA LEU A 341 -14.95 -19.89 -4.48
C LEU A 341 -16.35 -19.42 -4.04
N ASP A 342 -16.97 -20.12 -3.08
CA ASP A 342 -18.25 -19.73 -2.50
C ASP A 342 -18.05 -18.90 -1.24
N LEU A 343 -18.55 -17.68 -1.27
CA LEU A 343 -18.45 -16.68 -0.20
C LEU A 343 -19.81 -16.42 0.48
N SER A 344 -20.86 -17.17 0.10
CA SER A 344 -22.25 -16.92 0.49
C SER A 344 -22.51 -17.03 1.98
N LYS A 345 -21.59 -17.63 2.74
CA LYS A 345 -21.65 -17.80 4.19
C LYS A 345 -20.68 -16.92 4.99
N ASN A 346 -19.88 -16.09 4.30
CA ASN A 346 -18.82 -15.30 4.91
C ASN A 346 -19.18 -13.80 4.94
N ASP A 347 -20.34 -13.47 5.48
CA ASP A 347 -20.90 -12.11 5.48
C ASP A 347 -20.01 -11.09 6.24
N SER A 348 -19.16 -11.59 7.16
CA SER A 348 -18.21 -10.79 7.93
C SER A 348 -16.93 -10.42 7.18
N LEU A 349 -16.77 -10.88 5.92
CA LEU A 349 -15.53 -10.70 5.17
C LEU A 349 -15.28 -9.22 4.85
N VAL A 350 -14.07 -8.75 5.19
CA VAL A 350 -13.62 -7.37 5.05
C VAL A 350 -12.56 -7.24 3.95
N GLU A 351 -11.66 -8.21 3.88
CA GLU A 351 -10.58 -8.24 2.89
C GLU A 351 -10.57 -9.59 2.18
N LEU A 352 -10.60 -9.54 0.85
CA LEU A 352 -10.51 -10.73 0.00
C LEU A 352 -9.39 -10.57 -1.03
N GLU A 353 -8.36 -11.40 -0.89
CA GLU A 353 -7.29 -11.57 -1.87
C GLU A 353 -7.40 -12.97 -2.49
N CYS A 354 -7.96 -13.06 -3.70
CA CYS A 354 -8.13 -14.30 -4.44
C CYS A 354 -7.50 -14.24 -5.84
N SER A 355 -6.56 -13.34 -6.06
CA SER A 355 -5.88 -13.15 -7.34
C SER A 355 -5.06 -14.38 -7.76
N SER A 356 -4.69 -14.43 -9.04
CA SER A 356 -3.86 -15.51 -9.60
C SER A 356 -4.43 -16.91 -9.30
N ASN A 357 -5.69 -17.10 -9.65
CA ASN A 357 -6.42 -18.36 -9.62
C ASN A 357 -7.04 -18.66 -10.99
N GLN A 358 -8.01 -19.55 -11.06
CA GLN A 358 -8.70 -19.95 -12.29
C GLN A 358 -10.21 -19.72 -12.18
N LEU A 359 -10.64 -18.76 -11.34
CA LEU A 359 -12.04 -18.45 -11.10
C LEU A 359 -12.70 -17.95 -12.39
N THR A 360 -13.88 -18.49 -12.71
CA THR A 360 -14.66 -18.08 -13.91
C THR A 360 -15.78 -17.11 -13.57
N ASN A 361 -16.23 -17.10 -12.31
CA ASN A 361 -17.17 -16.15 -11.74
C ASN A 361 -16.83 -15.87 -10.28
N LEU A 362 -17.23 -14.72 -9.77
CA LEU A 362 -17.09 -14.36 -8.36
C LEU A 362 -18.30 -13.51 -7.97
N ASP A 363 -19.04 -13.98 -6.97
CA ASP A 363 -20.18 -13.27 -6.40
C ASP A 363 -19.85 -12.86 -4.95
N VAL A 364 -19.70 -11.58 -4.71
CA VAL A 364 -19.47 -10.99 -3.39
C VAL A 364 -20.67 -10.17 -2.91
N SER A 365 -21.85 -10.34 -3.53
CA SER A 365 -23.05 -9.56 -3.24
C SER A 365 -23.54 -9.69 -1.80
N LYS A 366 -23.15 -10.77 -1.08
CA LYS A 366 -23.45 -11.00 0.34
C LYS A 366 -22.40 -10.44 1.28
N ASN A 367 -21.19 -10.17 0.79
CA ASN A 367 -20.06 -9.73 1.59
C ASN A 367 -20.04 -8.19 1.69
N THR A 368 -21.11 -7.61 2.21
CA THR A 368 -21.32 -6.14 2.21
C THR A 368 -20.35 -5.37 3.10
N ALA A 369 -19.61 -6.07 3.97
CA ALA A 369 -18.55 -5.51 4.80
C ALA A 369 -17.20 -5.39 4.08
N LEU A 370 -17.07 -5.91 2.82
CA LEU A 370 -15.83 -5.83 2.07
C LEU A 370 -15.40 -4.37 1.86
N THR A 371 -14.14 -4.11 2.23
CA THR A 371 -13.42 -2.86 1.95
C THR A 371 -12.39 -3.03 0.85
N ASP A 372 -11.83 -4.24 0.73
CA ASP A 372 -10.75 -4.55 -0.20
C ASP A 372 -11.04 -5.85 -0.93
N LEU A 373 -11.16 -5.76 -2.25
CA LEU A 373 -11.34 -6.90 -3.14
C LEU A 373 -10.25 -6.94 -4.19
N ASN A 374 -9.45 -7.99 -4.16
CA ASN A 374 -8.39 -8.24 -5.10
C ASN A 374 -8.60 -9.61 -5.77
N CYS A 375 -9.06 -9.59 -7.04
CA CYS A 375 -9.36 -10.79 -7.83
C CYS A 375 -8.66 -10.78 -9.20
N TRP A 376 -7.55 -10.04 -9.31
CA TRP A 376 -6.81 -9.95 -10.56
C TRP A 376 -6.20 -11.29 -11.02
N TRP A 377 -5.95 -11.41 -12.33
CA TRP A 377 -5.39 -12.62 -12.98
C TRP A 377 -6.18 -13.89 -12.63
N ASN A 378 -7.46 -13.85 -12.96
CA ASN A 378 -8.38 -14.97 -12.99
C ASN A 378 -8.96 -15.17 -14.41
N GLN A 379 -10.04 -15.88 -14.52
CA GLN A 379 -10.75 -16.10 -15.79
C GLN A 379 -12.19 -15.58 -15.70
N LEU A 380 -12.44 -14.58 -14.85
CA LEU A 380 -13.78 -14.08 -14.56
C LEU A 380 -14.46 -13.56 -15.82
N THR A 381 -15.61 -14.13 -16.13
CA THR A 381 -16.54 -13.62 -17.14
C THR A 381 -17.64 -12.77 -16.52
N SER A 382 -17.87 -12.91 -15.22
CA SER A 382 -18.79 -12.10 -14.41
C SER A 382 -18.19 -11.81 -13.03
N LEU A 383 -18.49 -10.62 -12.50
CA LEU A 383 -18.15 -10.16 -11.16
C LEU A 383 -19.32 -9.34 -10.62
N THR A 384 -19.90 -9.75 -9.49
CA THR A 384 -21.05 -9.09 -8.87
C THR A 384 -20.61 -8.34 -7.61
N VAL A 385 -20.55 -7.01 -7.68
CA VAL A 385 -20.11 -6.12 -6.61
C VAL A 385 -21.11 -4.99 -6.28
N ALA A 386 -22.31 -5.02 -6.88
CA ALA A 386 -23.27 -3.91 -6.83
C ALA A 386 -23.76 -3.54 -5.40
N ASN A 387 -23.65 -4.46 -4.43
CA ASN A 387 -24.08 -4.25 -3.06
C ASN A 387 -22.92 -3.90 -2.10
N ASN A 388 -21.70 -3.83 -2.59
CA ASN A 388 -20.51 -3.62 -1.74
C ASN A 388 -20.26 -2.12 -1.51
N THR A 389 -21.18 -1.47 -0.79
CA THR A 389 -21.15 -0.02 -0.55
C THR A 389 -19.94 0.43 0.28
N SER A 390 -19.34 -0.48 1.04
CA SER A 390 -18.13 -0.25 1.86
C SER A 390 -16.83 -0.44 1.08
N LEU A 391 -16.88 -0.89 -0.19
CA LEU A 391 -15.69 -1.23 -0.96
C LEU A 391 -14.88 0.04 -1.27
N ILE A 392 -13.62 0.04 -0.85
CA ILE A 392 -12.67 1.15 -0.99
C ILE A 392 -11.70 0.87 -2.13
N HIS A 393 -11.23 -0.39 -2.23
CA HIS A 393 -10.28 -0.83 -3.24
C HIS A 393 -10.84 -2.03 -4.01
N LEU A 394 -10.88 -1.92 -5.33
CA LEU A 394 -11.24 -3.01 -6.26
C LEU A 394 -10.16 -3.18 -7.31
N ASP A 395 -9.53 -4.35 -7.33
CA ASP A 395 -8.63 -4.77 -8.40
C ASP A 395 -9.13 -6.06 -9.05
N CYS A 396 -9.67 -5.93 -10.26
CA CYS A 396 -10.16 -7.05 -11.09
C CYS A 396 -9.45 -7.14 -12.45
N ARG A 397 -8.23 -6.58 -12.55
CA ARG A 397 -7.45 -6.61 -13.79
C ARG A 397 -7.11 -8.03 -14.25
N GLY A 398 -6.83 -8.19 -15.55
CA GLY A 398 -6.38 -9.47 -16.11
C GLY A 398 -7.45 -10.56 -16.03
N ASN A 399 -8.69 -10.24 -16.38
CA ASN A 399 -9.83 -11.15 -16.43
C ASN A 399 -10.47 -11.19 -17.84
N LYS A 400 -11.66 -11.76 -17.95
CA LYS A 400 -12.42 -11.88 -19.22
C LYS A 400 -13.77 -11.14 -19.15
N LEU A 401 -13.88 -10.12 -18.28
CA LEU A 401 -15.10 -9.36 -18.09
C LEU A 401 -15.47 -8.59 -19.35
N THR A 402 -16.73 -8.72 -19.78
CA THR A 402 -17.26 -7.94 -20.92
C THR A 402 -18.12 -6.76 -20.49
N HIS A 403 -18.64 -6.82 -19.27
CA HIS A 403 -19.46 -5.79 -18.62
C HIS A 403 -19.11 -5.76 -17.14
N LEU A 404 -19.15 -4.59 -16.53
CA LEU A 404 -18.97 -4.46 -15.09
C LEU A 404 -19.83 -3.29 -14.57
N ASP A 405 -20.54 -3.52 -13.46
CA ASP A 405 -21.31 -2.52 -12.75
C ASP A 405 -20.75 -2.35 -11.33
N VAL A 406 -20.18 -1.17 -11.05
CA VAL A 406 -19.67 -0.77 -9.74
C VAL A 406 -20.48 0.40 -9.15
N SER A 407 -21.67 0.68 -9.69
CA SER A 407 -22.49 1.84 -9.26
C SER A 407 -22.93 1.81 -7.81
N GLY A 408 -22.94 0.62 -7.19
CA GLY A 408 -23.19 0.47 -5.74
C GLY A 408 -21.98 0.71 -4.85
N CYS A 409 -20.76 0.76 -5.40
CA CYS A 409 -19.53 0.90 -4.63
C CYS A 409 -19.23 2.37 -4.32
N THR A 410 -20.06 2.99 -3.51
CA THR A 410 -20.03 4.46 -3.27
C THR A 410 -18.80 4.93 -2.50
N ALA A 411 -18.14 4.06 -1.73
CA ALA A 411 -16.91 4.34 -1.00
C ALA A 411 -15.63 4.13 -1.83
N LEU A 412 -15.75 3.69 -3.09
CA LEU A 412 -14.62 3.29 -3.92
C LEU A 412 -13.67 4.46 -4.19
N THR A 413 -12.40 4.31 -3.79
CA THR A 413 -11.34 5.29 -4.00
C THR A 413 -10.36 4.86 -5.08
N THR A 414 -10.09 3.56 -5.19
CA THR A 414 -9.17 2.98 -6.17
C THR A 414 -9.86 1.85 -6.91
N PHE A 415 -9.91 1.96 -8.23
CA PHE A 415 -10.53 0.97 -9.09
C PHE A 415 -9.62 0.62 -10.27
N CYS A 416 -9.25 -0.65 -10.36
CA CYS A 416 -8.44 -1.19 -11.44
C CYS A 416 -9.17 -2.35 -12.14
N CYS A 417 -9.49 -2.15 -13.43
CA CYS A 417 -10.12 -3.16 -14.30
C CYS A 417 -9.36 -3.33 -15.62
N LEU A 418 -8.08 -2.97 -15.65
CA LEU A 418 -7.27 -3.07 -16.86
C LEU A 418 -7.16 -4.52 -17.38
N SER A 419 -6.82 -4.70 -18.65
CA SER A 419 -6.66 -6.02 -19.28
C SER A 419 -7.89 -6.93 -19.10
N ASN A 420 -9.04 -6.43 -19.52
CA ASN A 420 -10.30 -7.16 -19.63
C ASN A 420 -10.86 -7.06 -21.06
N GLN A 421 -12.12 -7.39 -21.25
CA GLN A 421 -12.81 -7.30 -22.55
C GLN A 421 -14.02 -6.37 -22.44
N LEU A 422 -13.96 -5.38 -21.52
CA LEU A 422 -15.09 -4.52 -21.19
C LEU A 422 -15.55 -3.71 -22.40
N LYS A 423 -16.82 -3.85 -22.74
CA LYS A 423 -17.52 -3.03 -23.73
C LYS A 423 -18.33 -1.93 -23.05
N THR A 424 -18.80 -2.20 -21.84
CA THR A 424 -19.55 -1.26 -21.00
C THR A 424 -19.07 -1.31 -19.55
N LEU A 425 -19.07 -0.15 -18.90
CA LEU A 425 -18.71 0.03 -17.52
C LEU A 425 -19.65 1.05 -16.88
N ASN A 426 -20.33 0.65 -15.80
CA ASN A 426 -21.19 1.55 -15.03
C ASN A 426 -20.49 1.95 -13.73
N MET A 427 -20.15 3.24 -13.58
CA MET A 427 -19.52 3.83 -12.39
C MET A 427 -20.39 4.94 -11.81
N SER A 428 -21.70 4.91 -12.02
CA SER A 428 -22.61 5.87 -11.41
C SER A 428 -22.45 5.82 -9.88
N ASN A 429 -22.47 6.98 -9.22
CA ASN A 429 -22.30 7.14 -7.77
C ASN A 429 -20.90 6.84 -7.19
N CYS A 430 -19.89 6.53 -7.99
CA CYS A 430 -18.51 6.39 -7.51
C CYS A 430 -17.89 7.78 -7.24
N THR A 431 -18.49 8.57 -6.35
CA THR A 431 -18.13 9.97 -6.12
C THR A 431 -16.80 10.16 -5.41
N SER A 432 -16.35 9.13 -4.67
CA SER A 432 -15.09 9.11 -3.90
C SER A 432 -13.88 8.65 -4.72
N LEU A 433 -14.08 8.24 -5.99
CA LEU A 433 -13.05 7.63 -6.81
C LEU A 433 -11.92 8.62 -7.12
N GLU A 434 -10.70 8.26 -6.72
CA GLU A 434 -9.49 9.07 -6.90
C GLU A 434 -8.58 8.53 -8.01
N VAL A 435 -8.43 7.21 -8.08
CA VAL A 435 -7.56 6.53 -9.04
C VAL A 435 -8.37 5.51 -9.81
N PHE A 436 -8.37 5.63 -11.12
CA PHE A 436 -9.10 4.75 -12.02
C PHE A 436 -8.22 4.25 -13.15
N ALA A 437 -8.19 2.93 -13.36
CA ALA A 437 -7.41 2.25 -14.37
C ALA A 437 -8.30 1.26 -15.15
N CYS A 438 -8.45 1.50 -16.47
CA CYS A 438 -9.25 0.65 -17.38
C CYS A 438 -8.57 0.38 -18.72
N GLU A 439 -7.24 0.47 -18.77
CA GLU A 439 -6.44 0.23 -19.98
C GLU A 439 -6.69 -1.17 -20.53
N TRP A 440 -6.37 -1.35 -21.81
CA TRP A 440 -6.50 -2.64 -22.53
C TRP A 440 -7.88 -3.26 -22.38
N ASN A 441 -8.90 -2.49 -22.80
CA ASN A 441 -10.29 -2.92 -22.84
C ASN A 441 -10.92 -2.61 -24.21
N GLN A 442 -12.23 -2.71 -24.33
CA GLN A 442 -12.95 -2.47 -25.58
C GLN A 442 -14.00 -1.35 -25.43
N LEU A 443 -13.80 -0.45 -24.47
CA LEU A 443 -14.72 0.65 -24.17
C LEU A 443 -14.79 1.62 -25.34
N SER A 444 -15.99 1.84 -25.88
CA SER A 444 -16.24 2.87 -26.88
C SER A 444 -16.76 4.19 -26.27
N GLN A 445 -17.23 4.13 -25.04
CA GLN A 445 -17.72 5.26 -24.24
C GLN A 445 -17.28 5.09 -22.79
N LEU A 446 -17.01 6.20 -22.10
CA LEU A 446 -16.62 6.23 -20.70
C LEU A 446 -17.26 7.45 -20.05
N ASN A 447 -18.15 7.22 -19.07
CA ASN A 447 -18.82 8.30 -18.35
C ASN A 447 -18.19 8.49 -16.96
N LEU A 448 -17.46 9.58 -16.78
CA LEU A 448 -16.78 9.96 -15.53
C LEU A 448 -17.45 11.15 -14.83
N SER A 449 -18.62 11.58 -15.27
CA SER A 449 -19.26 12.83 -14.83
C SER A 449 -19.59 12.87 -13.34
N GLN A 450 -19.80 11.72 -12.69
CA GLN A 450 -20.09 11.62 -11.25
C GLN A 450 -18.83 11.38 -10.39
N CYS A 451 -17.69 11.05 -11.00
CA CYS A 451 -16.44 10.76 -10.30
C CYS A 451 -15.64 12.07 -10.07
N ALA A 452 -16.18 13.01 -9.33
CA ALA A 452 -15.61 14.37 -9.20
C ALA A 452 -14.26 14.40 -8.47
N SER A 453 -13.95 13.37 -7.66
CA SER A 453 -12.72 13.26 -6.88
C SER A 453 -11.52 12.71 -7.67
N LEU A 454 -11.71 12.32 -8.95
CA LEU A 454 -10.67 11.71 -9.78
C LEU A 454 -9.44 12.60 -9.88
N LYS A 455 -8.30 12.02 -9.54
CA LYS A 455 -6.95 12.59 -9.63
C LYS A 455 -6.15 11.98 -10.78
N ILE A 456 -6.27 10.67 -10.97
CA ILE A 456 -5.49 9.92 -11.95
C ILE A 456 -6.44 9.01 -12.74
N VAL A 457 -6.36 9.09 -14.07
CA VAL A 457 -7.13 8.25 -14.99
C VAL A 457 -6.19 7.60 -16.00
N TYR A 458 -6.18 6.27 -16.03
CA TYR A 458 -5.55 5.44 -17.04
C TYR A 458 -6.65 4.80 -17.89
N CYS A 459 -6.77 5.19 -19.16
CA CYS A 459 -7.76 4.64 -20.09
C CYS A 459 -7.16 4.35 -21.46
N ASP A 460 -5.87 4.10 -21.50
CA ASP A 460 -5.13 3.74 -22.70
C ASP A 460 -5.67 2.47 -23.36
N GLU A 461 -5.38 2.28 -24.66
CA GLU A 461 -5.72 1.06 -25.41
C GLU A 461 -7.19 0.65 -25.25
N ASN A 462 -8.07 1.58 -25.62
CA ASN A 462 -9.52 1.38 -25.70
C ASN A 462 -10.06 1.79 -27.09
N LYS A 463 -11.36 1.93 -27.22
CA LYS A 463 -12.01 2.33 -28.47
C LYS A 463 -12.76 3.65 -28.32
N LEU A 464 -12.36 4.49 -27.36
CA LEU A 464 -13.05 5.74 -27.01
C LEU A 464 -13.01 6.71 -28.18
N THR A 465 -14.17 7.22 -28.57
CA THR A 465 -14.31 8.23 -29.63
C THR A 465 -14.44 9.66 -29.08
N SER A 466 -14.83 9.77 -27.83
CA SER A 466 -14.92 11.02 -27.06
C SER A 466 -14.67 10.75 -25.57
N LEU A 467 -14.24 11.78 -24.84
CA LEU A 467 -14.01 11.72 -23.40
C LEU A 467 -14.33 13.09 -22.79
N ASP A 468 -15.38 13.15 -21.95
CA ASP A 468 -15.77 14.36 -21.22
C ASP A 468 -15.22 14.31 -19.79
N LEU A 469 -14.31 15.22 -19.48
CA LEU A 469 -13.68 15.39 -18.18
C LEU A 469 -14.04 16.73 -17.51
N SER A 470 -15.04 17.43 -17.99
CA SER A 470 -15.44 18.76 -17.51
C SER A 470 -15.84 18.79 -16.03
N LYS A 471 -16.24 17.66 -15.46
CA LYS A 471 -16.61 17.49 -14.04
C LYS A 471 -15.44 17.06 -13.14
N ASN A 472 -14.35 16.54 -13.70
CA ASN A 472 -13.21 15.96 -12.98
C ASN A 472 -12.13 17.04 -12.72
N LYS A 473 -12.47 18.08 -11.97
CA LYS A 473 -11.62 19.25 -11.75
C LYS A 473 -10.36 18.97 -10.92
N ALA A 474 -10.34 17.88 -10.15
CA ALA A 474 -9.24 17.44 -9.33
C ALA A 474 -8.17 16.65 -10.12
N LEU A 475 -8.41 16.42 -11.43
CA LEU A 475 -7.55 15.58 -12.26
C LEU A 475 -6.15 16.18 -12.39
N THR A 476 -5.14 15.39 -12.01
CA THR A 476 -3.71 15.72 -12.07
C THR A 476 -2.99 14.98 -13.19
N GLU A 477 -3.43 13.75 -13.51
CA GLU A 477 -2.81 12.92 -14.52
C GLU A 477 -3.87 12.24 -15.39
N LEU A 478 -3.67 12.31 -16.70
CA LEU A 478 -4.51 11.66 -17.70
C LEU A 478 -3.64 10.88 -18.69
N TYR A 479 -3.92 9.59 -18.80
CA TYR A 479 -3.36 8.67 -19.78
C TYR A 479 -4.51 8.12 -20.63
N CYS A 480 -4.54 8.49 -21.92
CA CYS A 480 -5.58 8.09 -22.86
C CYS A 480 -5.00 7.75 -24.24
N ASP A 481 -3.79 7.23 -24.24
CA ASP A 481 -3.08 6.80 -25.45
C ASP A 481 -3.86 5.70 -26.20
N GLU A 482 -3.62 5.52 -27.48
CA GLU A 482 -4.14 4.42 -28.31
C GLU A 482 -5.68 4.26 -28.23
N ASN A 483 -6.39 5.38 -28.45
CA ASN A 483 -7.83 5.44 -28.55
C ASN A 483 -8.26 5.96 -29.95
N LYS A 484 -9.51 6.35 -30.11
CA LYS A 484 -10.07 6.91 -31.34
C LYS A 484 -10.59 8.33 -31.15
N LEU A 485 -10.04 9.05 -30.15
CA LEU A 485 -10.48 10.41 -29.83
C LEU A 485 -10.23 11.36 -31.01
N THR A 486 -11.23 12.12 -31.39
CA THR A 486 -11.14 13.12 -32.48
C THR A 486 -10.96 14.54 -31.98
N SER A 487 -11.34 14.79 -30.72
CA SER A 487 -11.13 16.05 -29.98
C SER A 487 -11.00 15.76 -28.51
N LEU A 488 -10.28 16.60 -27.77
CA LEU A 488 -10.17 16.53 -26.31
C LEU A 488 -10.16 17.95 -25.74
N ASP A 489 -11.10 18.25 -24.84
CA ASP A 489 -11.19 19.51 -24.13
C ASP A 489 -10.91 19.33 -22.64
N LEU A 490 -9.81 19.91 -22.18
CA LEU A 490 -9.33 19.87 -20.80
C LEU A 490 -9.32 21.26 -20.16
N SER A 491 -9.99 22.24 -20.73
CA SER A 491 -10.00 23.62 -20.24
C SER A 491 -10.53 23.79 -18.80
N LYS A 492 -11.17 22.76 -18.25
CA LYS A 492 -11.68 22.72 -16.85
C LYS A 492 -10.75 22.02 -15.87
N ASN A 493 -9.70 21.32 -16.36
CA ASN A 493 -8.80 20.47 -15.56
C ASN A 493 -7.54 21.25 -15.16
N LYS A 494 -7.71 22.30 -14.37
CA LYS A 494 -6.63 23.25 -14.00
C LYS A 494 -5.48 22.62 -13.21
N ALA A 495 -5.72 21.51 -12.51
CA ALA A 495 -4.75 20.82 -11.72
C ALA A 495 -3.90 19.83 -12.54
N LEU A 496 -4.19 19.67 -13.84
CA LEU A 496 -3.53 18.68 -14.68
C LEU A 496 -2.03 19.00 -14.84
N THR A 497 -1.18 18.05 -14.47
CA THR A 497 0.28 18.14 -14.55
C THR A 497 0.84 17.28 -15.66
N THR A 498 0.20 16.13 -15.96
CA THR A 498 0.64 15.16 -16.97
C THR A 498 -0.51 14.79 -17.88
N LEU A 499 -0.29 14.93 -19.18
CA LEU A 499 -1.21 14.48 -20.23
C LEU A 499 -0.50 13.58 -21.22
N ARG A 500 -1.03 12.36 -21.39
CA ARG A 500 -0.68 11.47 -22.50
C ARG A 500 -1.95 11.16 -23.30
N CYS A 501 -1.92 11.54 -24.57
CA CYS A 501 -3.01 11.32 -25.52
C CYS A 501 -2.46 10.92 -26.91
N THR A 502 -1.38 10.15 -26.89
CA THR A 502 -0.65 9.72 -28.10
C THR A 502 -1.48 8.71 -28.90
N ARG A 503 -1.15 8.52 -30.18
CA ARG A 503 -1.80 7.52 -31.05
C ARG A 503 -3.33 7.58 -30.98
N ASN A 504 -3.86 8.78 -31.22
CA ASN A 504 -5.29 9.05 -31.36
C ASN A 504 -5.60 9.65 -32.76
N GLN A 505 -6.76 10.21 -32.92
CA GLN A 505 -7.16 10.87 -34.16
C GLN A 505 -7.48 12.36 -33.95
N LEU A 506 -6.86 12.96 -32.91
CA LEU A 506 -7.17 14.32 -32.48
C LEU A 506 -6.90 15.34 -33.60
N LYS A 507 -7.96 16.06 -33.96
CA LYS A 507 -7.92 17.24 -34.84
C LYS A 507 -7.81 18.52 -34.01
N SER A 508 -8.26 18.49 -32.76
CA SER A 508 -8.19 19.58 -31.81
C SER A 508 -7.88 19.07 -30.39
N LEU A 509 -7.02 19.79 -29.69
CA LEU A 509 -6.68 19.59 -28.29
C LEU A 509 -6.76 20.94 -27.59
N ASN A 510 -7.69 21.08 -26.64
CA ASN A 510 -7.86 22.29 -25.85
C ASN A 510 -7.30 22.07 -24.44
N ILE A 511 -6.18 22.67 -24.14
CA ILE A 511 -5.47 22.64 -22.86
C ILE A 511 -5.32 24.04 -22.25
N LEU A 512 -6.05 25.01 -22.77
CA LEU A 512 -6.12 26.36 -22.20
C LEU A 512 -6.74 26.27 -20.80
N GLY A 513 -6.02 26.76 -19.80
CA GLY A 513 -6.40 26.64 -18.38
C GLY A 513 -5.75 25.49 -17.62
N CYS A 514 -5.02 24.59 -18.29
CA CYS A 514 -4.12 23.62 -17.62
C CYS A 514 -2.80 24.29 -17.25
N ASP A 515 -2.85 25.28 -16.36
CA ASP A 515 -1.69 26.13 -16.04
C ASP A 515 -0.55 25.35 -15.35
N ALA A 516 -0.89 24.22 -14.70
CA ALA A 516 0.05 23.34 -14.02
C ALA A 516 0.69 22.27 -14.93
N LEU A 517 0.30 22.20 -16.23
CA LEU A 517 0.74 21.14 -17.12
C LEU A 517 2.24 21.23 -17.35
N ALA A 518 2.96 20.19 -16.90
CA ALA A 518 4.40 20.07 -17.00
C ALA A 518 4.82 19.12 -18.13
N ASP A 519 4.08 18.02 -18.32
CA ASP A 519 4.41 17.00 -19.31
C ASP A 519 3.23 16.79 -20.28
N LEU A 520 3.47 17.02 -21.56
CA LEU A 520 2.52 16.82 -22.64
C LEU A 520 3.07 15.88 -23.69
N PHE A 521 2.40 14.74 -23.86
CA PHE A 521 2.65 13.77 -24.91
C PHE A 521 1.39 13.63 -25.78
N CYS A 522 1.44 14.19 -26.99
CA CYS A 522 0.33 14.16 -27.97
C CYS A 522 0.80 13.74 -29.37
N TRP A 523 1.89 12.97 -29.43
CA TRP A 523 2.45 12.49 -30.69
C TRP A 523 1.52 11.49 -31.40
N ASP A 524 1.68 11.34 -32.72
CA ASP A 524 0.87 10.49 -33.58
C ASP A 524 -0.64 10.80 -33.49
N ASN A 525 -0.96 12.03 -33.92
CA ASN A 525 -2.34 12.55 -34.00
C ASN A 525 -2.54 13.31 -35.31
N ARG A 526 -3.62 14.05 -35.44
CA ARG A 526 -3.99 14.82 -36.65
C ARG A 526 -4.07 16.33 -36.38
N LEU A 527 -3.32 16.82 -35.36
CA LEU A 527 -3.38 18.24 -34.95
C LEU A 527 -2.77 19.12 -36.03
N ARG A 528 -3.50 20.16 -36.45
CA ARG A 528 -3.01 21.20 -37.37
C ARG A 528 -2.54 22.45 -36.64
N SER A 529 -2.98 22.63 -35.40
CA SER A 529 -2.57 23.69 -34.49
C SER A 529 -2.54 23.18 -33.05
N LEU A 530 -1.68 23.77 -32.22
CA LEU A 530 -1.59 23.48 -30.79
C LEU A 530 -1.31 24.81 -30.08
N ASP A 531 -2.27 25.24 -29.24
CA ASP A 531 -2.12 26.46 -28.43
C ASP A 531 -1.56 26.10 -27.06
N LEU A 532 -0.35 26.56 -26.79
CA LEU A 532 0.41 26.35 -25.56
C LEU A 532 0.53 27.63 -24.71
N SER A 533 -0.18 28.67 -25.07
CA SER A 533 -0.04 30.02 -24.45
C SER A 533 -0.35 30.05 -22.96
N GLY A 534 -1.22 29.14 -22.47
CA GLY A 534 -1.55 28.98 -21.06
C GLY A 534 -0.58 28.09 -20.26
N ASN A 535 0.17 27.20 -20.91
CA ASN A 535 0.92 26.13 -20.27
C ASN A 535 2.36 26.53 -19.92
N ARG A 536 2.51 27.53 -19.05
CA ARG A 536 3.82 28.11 -18.70
C ARG A 536 4.72 27.18 -17.90
N ALA A 537 4.15 26.19 -17.21
CA ALA A 537 4.88 25.19 -16.43
C ALA A 537 5.46 24.05 -17.28
N LEU A 538 5.21 24.04 -18.61
CA LEU A 538 5.57 22.95 -19.49
C LEU A 538 7.09 22.73 -19.52
N THR A 539 7.53 21.54 -19.12
CA THR A 539 8.94 21.11 -19.10
C THR A 539 9.24 20.10 -20.20
N THR A 540 8.27 19.24 -20.54
CA THR A 540 8.39 18.22 -21.58
C THR A 540 7.24 18.35 -22.57
N LEU A 541 7.56 18.51 -23.85
CA LEU A 541 6.60 18.50 -24.94
C LEU A 541 7.01 17.46 -25.99
N ASN A 542 6.15 16.48 -26.21
CA ASN A 542 6.22 15.64 -27.40
C ASN A 542 4.93 15.79 -28.21
N CYS A 543 5.02 16.52 -29.31
CA CYS A 543 3.97 16.72 -30.30
C CYS A 543 4.33 16.18 -31.68
N ALA A 544 5.24 15.22 -31.74
CA ALA A 544 5.73 14.60 -32.97
C ALA A 544 4.58 13.93 -33.78
N TRP A 545 4.84 13.71 -35.07
CA TRP A 545 3.91 12.97 -35.95
C TRP A 545 2.48 13.53 -35.93
N ASN A 546 2.39 14.86 -36.16
CA ASN A 546 1.14 15.60 -36.32
C ASN A 546 1.12 16.35 -37.67
N GLN A 547 0.23 17.30 -37.85
CA GLN A 547 0.10 18.11 -39.06
C GLN A 547 0.35 19.61 -38.77
N LEU A 548 1.17 19.90 -37.73
CA LEU A 548 1.41 21.27 -37.28
C LEU A 548 2.19 22.04 -38.35
N THR A 549 1.66 23.19 -38.75
CA THR A 549 2.33 24.13 -39.67
C THR A 549 3.07 25.24 -38.96
N ASN A 550 2.71 25.47 -37.70
CA ASN A 550 3.32 26.46 -36.80
C ASN A 550 3.31 25.93 -35.36
N LEU A 551 4.32 26.27 -34.58
CA LEU A 551 4.43 25.95 -33.15
C LEU A 551 4.98 27.17 -32.41
N ASN A 552 4.17 27.81 -31.56
CA ASN A 552 4.58 28.97 -30.78
C ASN A 552 4.90 28.57 -29.35
N LEU A 553 6.18 28.64 -28.99
CA LEU A 553 6.71 28.27 -27.67
C LEU A 553 7.13 29.49 -26.83
N SER A 554 6.77 30.71 -27.25
CA SER A 554 7.24 31.93 -26.60
C SER A 554 6.80 32.11 -25.13
N LYS A 555 5.82 31.32 -24.66
CA LYS A 555 5.33 31.36 -23.27
C LYS A 555 5.83 30.17 -22.43
N ASN A 556 6.51 29.20 -23.02
CA ASN A 556 6.92 27.94 -22.39
C ASN A 556 8.41 27.99 -22.01
N SER A 557 8.82 28.98 -21.23
CA SER A 557 10.23 29.21 -20.87
C SER A 557 10.84 28.12 -19.98
N ALA A 558 10.02 27.31 -19.32
CA ALA A 558 10.46 26.18 -18.48
C ALA A 558 10.81 24.92 -19.30
N LEU A 559 10.58 24.94 -20.64
CA LEU A 559 10.73 23.76 -21.49
C LEU A 559 12.18 23.26 -21.52
N ILE A 560 12.36 21.98 -21.20
CA ILE A 560 13.63 21.26 -21.11
C ILE A 560 13.78 20.31 -22.30
N LYS A 561 12.70 19.60 -22.66
CA LYS A 561 12.66 18.62 -23.73
C LYS A 561 11.57 18.96 -24.73
N LEU A 562 11.92 18.98 -26.00
CA LEU A 562 11.02 19.24 -27.12
C LEU A 562 11.19 18.18 -28.19
N ASP A 563 10.13 17.45 -28.48
CA ASP A 563 10.01 16.64 -29.69
C ASP A 563 8.83 17.17 -30.50
N CYS A 564 9.13 17.80 -31.63
CA CYS A 564 8.17 18.26 -32.62
C CYS A 564 8.42 17.66 -34.01
N SER A 565 9.08 16.50 -34.03
CA SER A 565 9.44 15.80 -35.26
C SER A 565 8.22 15.35 -36.06
N GLY A 566 8.39 15.05 -37.34
CA GLY A 566 7.32 14.51 -38.18
C GLY A 566 6.13 15.44 -38.36
N ASN A 567 6.33 16.75 -38.45
CA ASN A 567 5.28 17.76 -38.65
C ASN A 567 5.41 18.49 -39.99
N GLN A 568 4.76 19.62 -40.16
CA GLN A 568 4.83 20.46 -41.37
C GLN A 568 5.38 21.85 -41.04
N LEU A 569 6.22 21.95 -39.98
CA LEU A 569 6.76 23.24 -39.56
C LEU A 569 7.73 23.78 -40.64
N THR A 570 7.52 25.05 -41.00
CA THR A 570 8.41 25.76 -41.91
C THR A 570 9.38 26.67 -41.18
N SER A 571 9.19 26.91 -39.91
CA SER A 571 10.06 27.67 -39.01
C SER A 571 9.81 27.31 -37.57
N LEU A 572 10.79 27.49 -36.70
CA LEU A 572 10.69 27.32 -35.27
C LEU A 572 11.58 28.36 -34.58
N ASN A 573 11.08 28.99 -33.53
CA ASN A 573 11.82 29.99 -32.74
C ASN A 573 11.90 29.57 -31.29
N LEU A 574 13.11 29.35 -30.78
CA LEU A 574 13.39 28.84 -29.43
C LEU A 574 14.07 29.89 -28.54
N SER A 575 14.06 31.16 -28.95
CA SER A 575 14.77 32.23 -28.22
C SER A 575 14.30 32.49 -26.80
N GLN A 576 13.08 32.06 -26.46
CA GLN A 576 12.51 32.20 -25.12
C GLN A 576 12.63 30.91 -24.27
N ASN A 577 13.11 29.80 -24.82
CA ASN A 577 13.15 28.49 -24.18
C ASN A 577 14.58 28.19 -23.70
N LEU A 578 15.07 28.99 -22.76
CA LEU A 578 16.47 28.97 -22.33
C LEU A 578 16.88 27.71 -21.56
N SER A 579 15.96 26.92 -21.08
CA SER A 579 16.20 25.67 -20.34
C SER A 579 16.31 24.44 -21.25
N LEU A 580 16.04 24.55 -22.56
CA LEU A 580 16.09 23.43 -23.49
C LEU A 580 17.46 22.75 -23.50
N SER A 581 17.41 21.41 -23.44
CA SER A 581 18.59 20.54 -23.49
C SER A 581 18.48 19.39 -24.51
N ASP A 582 17.27 19.04 -24.91
CA ASP A 582 16.98 17.98 -25.86
C ASP A 582 15.90 18.46 -26.83
N ILE A 583 16.24 18.50 -28.13
CA ILE A 583 15.37 19.01 -29.20
C ILE A 583 15.37 17.99 -30.33
N ASP A 584 14.20 17.54 -30.74
CA ASP A 584 13.98 16.84 -32.00
C ASP A 584 13.01 17.67 -32.87
N CYS A 585 13.49 18.16 -33.96
CA CYS A 585 12.70 18.85 -34.98
C CYS A 585 12.82 18.19 -36.38
N SER A 586 13.32 16.96 -36.44
CA SER A 586 13.46 16.20 -37.68
C SER A 586 12.10 15.96 -38.37
N GLY A 587 12.09 15.58 -39.62
CA GLY A 587 10.85 15.30 -40.36
C GLY A 587 9.93 16.52 -40.54
N ASN A 588 10.49 17.71 -40.68
CA ASN A 588 9.74 18.96 -40.90
C ASN A 588 10.07 19.58 -42.26
N LYS A 589 9.80 20.88 -42.44
CA LYS A 589 10.03 21.65 -43.68
C LYS A 589 10.86 22.93 -43.42
N ILE A 590 11.85 22.81 -42.51
CA ILE A 590 12.68 23.94 -42.09
C ILE A 590 13.99 23.92 -42.89
N TYR A 591 14.19 24.90 -43.77
CA TYR A 591 15.36 24.97 -44.63
C TYR A 591 15.80 26.41 -44.90
N GLY A 592 17.01 26.58 -45.44
CA GLY A 592 17.58 27.87 -45.82
C GLY A 592 17.67 28.85 -44.64
N GLU A 593 17.34 30.11 -44.85
CA GLU A 593 17.42 31.15 -43.83
C GLU A 593 16.57 30.84 -42.57
N LYS A 594 15.51 30.04 -42.73
CA LYS A 594 14.66 29.65 -41.60
C LYS A 594 15.37 28.65 -40.69
N MET A 595 16.17 27.71 -41.23
CA MET A 595 17.01 26.82 -40.43
C MET A 595 18.10 27.63 -39.71
N THR A 596 18.76 28.54 -40.40
CA THR A 596 19.76 29.42 -39.78
C THR A 596 19.17 30.26 -38.63
N ARG A 597 17.94 30.76 -38.77
CA ARG A 597 17.23 31.47 -37.68
C ARG A 597 16.91 30.53 -36.51
N LEU A 598 16.46 29.34 -36.79
CA LEU A 598 16.24 28.31 -35.74
C LEU A 598 17.51 28.06 -34.94
N VAL A 599 18.63 27.76 -35.63
CA VAL A 599 19.91 27.46 -34.97
C VAL A 599 20.43 28.68 -34.17
N LYS A 600 20.26 29.90 -34.70
CA LYS A 600 20.58 31.13 -33.98
C LYS A 600 19.70 31.34 -32.75
N SER A 601 18.46 30.80 -32.74
CA SER A 601 17.54 30.89 -31.58
C SER A 601 17.79 29.84 -30.49
N LEU A 602 18.63 28.83 -30.73
CA LEU A 602 19.00 27.84 -29.71
C LEU A 602 19.60 28.53 -28.47
N PRO A 603 19.28 28.09 -27.26
CA PRO A 603 19.88 28.61 -26.04
C PRO A 603 21.39 28.38 -25.99
N ASN A 604 22.11 29.27 -25.33
CA ASN A 604 23.53 29.12 -25.10
C ASN A 604 23.76 28.20 -23.88
N ARG A 605 24.35 27.04 -24.10
CA ARG A 605 24.64 26.02 -23.08
C ARG A 605 26.09 25.91 -22.66
N LYS A 606 26.92 26.94 -22.99
CA LYS A 606 28.32 26.96 -22.53
C LYS A 606 28.41 26.87 -21.01
N GLY A 607 29.22 25.93 -20.52
CA GLY A 607 29.33 25.66 -19.08
C GLY A 607 28.25 24.74 -18.49
N GLN A 608 27.39 24.18 -19.34
CA GLN A 608 26.40 23.15 -19.01
C GLN A 608 26.72 21.90 -19.84
N ASP A 609 25.97 20.82 -19.56
CA ASP A 609 26.02 19.60 -20.39
C ASP A 609 25.66 19.92 -21.85
N THR A 610 26.28 19.21 -22.79
CA THR A 610 26.04 19.38 -24.22
C THR A 610 24.58 19.08 -24.55
N GLY A 611 23.90 20.01 -25.20
CA GLY A 611 22.51 19.83 -25.64
C GLY A 611 22.43 18.89 -26.84
N GLN A 612 21.35 18.15 -26.96
CA GLN A 612 21.08 17.26 -28.08
C GLN A 612 20.13 17.94 -29.06
N PHE A 613 20.55 18.07 -30.33
CA PHE A 613 19.76 18.71 -31.38
C PHE A 613 19.62 17.78 -32.59
N LEU A 614 18.52 17.03 -32.60
CA LEU A 614 18.17 16.15 -33.70
C LEU A 614 17.44 16.94 -34.80
N VAL A 615 18.06 17.05 -35.95
CA VAL A 615 17.61 17.95 -37.02
C VAL A 615 17.10 17.22 -38.25
N LEU A 616 17.54 15.99 -38.48
CA LEU A 616 17.20 15.18 -39.64
C LEU A 616 16.94 13.73 -39.28
N GLN A 617 16.15 13.03 -40.11
CA GLN A 617 15.98 11.57 -40.07
C GLN A 617 16.34 10.93 -41.42
N TYR A 618 16.87 9.72 -41.40
CA TYR A 618 17.28 8.98 -42.57
C TYR A 618 16.80 7.52 -42.53
N PRO A 619 16.25 6.91 -43.60
CA PRO A 619 16.14 7.40 -44.96
C PRO A 619 15.26 8.64 -45.08
N ARG A 620 15.64 9.52 -45.98
CA ARG A 620 15.16 10.90 -46.06
C ARG A 620 13.71 10.99 -46.56
N SER A 621 12.75 10.97 -45.66
CA SER A 621 11.42 11.60 -45.87
C SER A 621 11.41 13.07 -45.42
N ASP A 622 12.50 13.53 -44.86
CA ASP A 622 12.68 14.83 -44.23
C ASP A 622 12.90 15.92 -45.31
N GLN A 623 12.21 17.05 -45.14
CA GLN A 623 12.40 18.25 -45.94
C GLN A 623 13.21 19.33 -45.22
N ASN A 624 13.68 19.03 -43.99
CA ASN A 624 14.67 19.90 -43.35
C ASN A 624 15.98 19.90 -44.13
N TYR A 625 16.67 21.02 -44.10
CA TYR A 625 17.97 21.18 -44.69
C TYR A 625 18.85 22.05 -43.79
N CYS A 626 19.91 21.48 -43.26
CA CYS A 626 20.83 22.13 -42.34
C CYS A 626 22.24 22.18 -42.93
N LEU A 627 22.76 23.40 -43.09
CA LEU A 627 24.08 23.63 -43.68
C LEU A 627 25.18 23.36 -42.65
N THR A 628 26.41 23.07 -43.15
CA THR A 628 27.63 22.98 -42.33
C THR A 628 27.84 24.24 -41.47
N SER A 629 27.50 25.43 -42.02
CA SER A 629 27.54 26.69 -41.28
C SER A 629 26.53 26.74 -40.13
N ASP A 630 25.36 26.13 -40.27
CA ASP A 630 24.35 26.06 -39.21
C ASP A 630 24.82 25.13 -38.10
N VAL A 631 25.39 23.98 -38.44
CA VAL A 631 26.00 23.06 -37.46
C VAL A 631 27.13 23.76 -36.68
N ALA A 632 27.96 24.55 -37.36
CA ALA A 632 29.03 25.33 -36.73
C ALA A 632 28.42 26.33 -35.68
N ILE A 633 27.33 27.01 -36.02
CA ILE A 633 26.65 27.91 -35.09
C ILE A 633 26.13 27.14 -33.88
N ALA A 634 25.49 25.97 -34.06
CA ALA A 634 24.98 25.12 -32.95
C ALA A 634 26.12 24.72 -31.99
N LYS A 635 27.26 24.27 -32.55
CA LYS A 635 28.46 23.91 -31.77
C LYS A 635 29.00 25.08 -30.94
N THR A 636 28.96 26.30 -31.44
CA THR A 636 29.40 27.49 -30.66
C THR A 636 28.55 27.71 -29.42
N LYS A 637 27.33 27.17 -29.35
CA LYS A 637 26.38 27.24 -28.23
C LYS A 637 26.35 25.97 -27.38
N ASN A 638 27.26 25.04 -27.60
CA ASN A 638 27.35 23.73 -26.93
C ASN A 638 26.17 22.81 -27.24
N TRP A 639 25.80 22.69 -28.52
CA TRP A 639 24.82 21.73 -29.02
C TRP A 639 25.50 20.71 -29.93
N ASP A 640 25.18 19.42 -29.70
CA ASP A 640 25.52 18.32 -30.58
C ASP A 640 24.38 18.12 -31.59
N THR A 641 24.73 18.37 -32.88
CA THR A 641 23.76 18.24 -33.97
C THR A 641 23.74 16.81 -34.48
N GLN A 642 22.57 16.20 -34.56
CA GLN A 642 22.39 14.78 -34.81
C GLN A 642 21.43 14.49 -35.96
N VAL A 643 21.58 13.28 -36.52
CA VAL A 643 20.67 12.66 -37.48
C VAL A 643 20.14 11.35 -36.89
N LEU A 644 18.85 11.07 -37.07
CA LEU A 644 18.24 9.78 -36.72
C LEU A 644 18.37 8.83 -37.91
N LEU A 645 18.99 7.68 -37.67
CA LEU A 645 19.17 6.61 -38.67
C LEU A 645 18.19 5.48 -38.35
N PHE A 646 17.41 5.08 -39.35
CA PHE A 646 16.53 3.93 -39.26
C PHE A 646 17.19 2.73 -39.94
N PHE A 647 17.34 1.63 -39.21
CA PHE A 647 17.75 0.33 -39.72
C PHE A 647 16.56 -0.64 -39.59
N ASP A 648 16.56 -1.76 -40.29
CA ASP A 648 15.42 -2.68 -40.43
C ASP A 648 14.70 -3.03 -39.09
N ASP A 649 15.41 -3.05 -37.97
CA ASP A 649 14.80 -3.33 -36.63
C ASP A 649 15.34 -2.42 -35.52
N SER A 650 16.08 -1.33 -35.85
CA SER A 650 16.68 -0.46 -34.84
C SER A 650 16.74 1.01 -35.28
N MET A 651 16.76 1.89 -34.28
CA MET A 651 17.01 3.32 -34.49
C MET A 651 18.28 3.72 -33.76
N ALA A 652 19.13 4.54 -34.42
CA ALA A 652 20.33 5.08 -33.81
C ALA A 652 20.46 6.58 -34.10
N ARG A 653 20.93 7.34 -33.11
CA ARG A 653 21.35 8.74 -33.31
C ARG A 653 22.82 8.76 -33.69
N SER A 654 23.18 9.58 -34.68
CA SER A 654 24.54 9.77 -35.13
C SER A 654 24.84 11.26 -35.27
N ALA A 655 26.12 11.65 -35.09
CA ALA A 655 26.55 13.00 -35.31
C ALA A 655 26.29 13.45 -36.76
N TYR A 656 25.84 14.67 -36.92
CA TYR A 656 25.53 15.26 -38.23
C TYR A 656 26.43 16.47 -38.49
N ALA A 657 27.17 16.43 -39.61
CA ALA A 657 28.13 17.45 -39.95
C ALA A 657 27.56 18.66 -40.73
N GLY A 658 26.31 18.55 -41.21
CA GLY A 658 25.71 19.51 -42.12
C GLY A 658 25.96 19.19 -43.59
N GLU A 659 25.24 19.85 -44.49
CA GLU A 659 25.39 19.75 -45.95
C GLU A 659 26.14 20.96 -46.53
N GLU A 660 26.92 20.73 -47.55
CA GLU A 660 27.53 21.81 -48.34
C GLU A 660 26.47 22.41 -49.28
N ARG A 661 26.60 23.70 -49.61
CA ARG A 661 25.65 24.39 -50.51
C ARG A 661 25.72 23.84 -51.94
#